data_fc3de9a5999f884640372ceb3a49204c
#
_entry.id   fc3de9a5999f884640372ceb3a49204c
#
_cell.length_a   1.000
_cell.length_b   1.000
_cell.length_c   1.000
_cell.angle_alpha   90.00
_cell.angle_beta   90.00
_cell.angle_gamma   90.00
#
_symmetry.space_group_name_H-M   'P 1'
#
loop_
_entity.id
_entity.type
_entity.pdbx_description
1 polymer ?
#
loop_
_entity_poly.entity_id
_entity_poly.type
_entity_poly.pdbx_seq_one_letter_code
_entity_poly.pdbx_strand_id
1 'polypeptide(L)'
;MAQPAANSPGAAASGGAPLLEVTDLRVSFPSEEGRIEAVRGVGYTVSDGEVLAIVGESGSGKSVSSLAVMGLLPDQARVTGSIRLRGRELLGLDDRQLSELRGSSVSMVFQDPLSALTPVYRVGDQIAEALLAHGDMSKAAAAKRAVELLDLVGIPDPELRAKAFPHEFSGGMRQRVVIAMAIANDPALIICDEPTTALDVTVQKQILNLLRKARDITGAGVIMITHDMGIAATLADRVAVMYAGRIVETATTSELFAAPRMPYTVGLLGSIPRMDGPARTPLIPIVGAPPAMHDLPPGCSFAPRCPVAVAVCRDGEPPLAETPSGHRAACFRTGEVGTEELFDAYRHEIDESAADTEPQAETEVVLRVSDLVKTFPITSGVVFRRRKGEVRAVDGISFEVRAGRTLALVGESGSGKSTTLEQILNLVRPQSGRIEILGHETGALTKTQKRELRRRMQIVFQDPTASLDPRLPVFDAIAEPLKIDRRPKAEIARRVPELLAQVGLRPEHSDRYPADFSGGQKQRISIARALALDPELLVLDEPVSSLDVSIQAGVLNLLRDLQNEHGLSYLFVSHDLSVVRNLAHDIAVMYQGKIVEYGRAEQIFDEPRHAYTKSLIAAVPVPVVDRGRGSVANSSSRKEVS
;
A
#
# COMPACT_ATOMS: atom_id res chain seq x y z
N MET A 1 17.25 -19.71 -58.71
CA MET A 1 16.06 -20.08 -57.95
C MET A 1 16.31 -19.70 -56.49
N ALA A 2 15.83 -18.54 -56.11
CA ALA A 2 15.97 -18.00 -54.76
C ALA A 2 14.63 -18.16 -54.02
N GLN A 3 14.67 -18.76 -52.83
CA GLN A 3 13.51 -18.82 -51.93
C GLN A 3 13.36 -17.49 -51.21
N PRO A 4 12.13 -16.98 -50.99
CA PRO A 4 11.90 -15.75 -50.24
C PRO A 4 11.87 -16.03 -48.73
N ALA A 5 12.51 -15.12 -48.01
CA ALA A 5 12.53 -15.05 -46.56
C ALA A 5 11.13 -14.79 -46.00
N ALA A 6 10.76 -15.52 -44.95
CA ALA A 6 9.54 -15.34 -44.20
C ALA A 6 9.62 -14.06 -43.34
N ASN A 7 8.78 -13.09 -43.65
CA ASN A 7 8.52 -11.92 -42.82
C ASN A 7 7.71 -12.36 -41.59
N SER A 8 8.26 -12.18 -40.39
CA SER A 8 7.50 -12.17 -39.16
C SER A 8 6.68 -10.86 -39.05
N PRO A 9 5.38 -10.92 -38.73
CA PRO A 9 4.60 -9.69 -38.62
C PRO A 9 4.96 -8.98 -37.30
N GLY A 10 5.57 -7.80 -37.42
CA GLY A 10 5.65 -6.84 -36.32
C GLY A 10 4.24 -6.44 -35.89
N ALA A 11 3.99 -6.40 -34.60
CA ALA A 11 2.74 -5.94 -34.01
C ALA A 11 2.50 -4.48 -34.43
N ALA A 12 1.65 -4.31 -35.45
CA ALA A 12 1.13 -3.03 -35.86
C ALA A 12 0.11 -2.56 -34.80
N ALA A 13 0.28 -1.36 -34.29
CA ALA A 13 -0.72 -0.66 -33.50
C ALA A 13 -2.06 -0.67 -34.26
N SER A 14 -3.10 -1.27 -33.67
CA SER A 14 -4.46 -1.27 -34.20
C SER A 14 -4.98 0.17 -34.16
N GLY A 15 -5.06 0.82 -35.29
CA GLY A 15 -5.57 2.19 -35.47
C GLY A 15 -7.09 2.30 -35.33
N GLY A 16 -7.67 1.78 -34.24
CA GLY A 16 -9.07 1.99 -33.85
C GLY A 16 -9.19 3.26 -33.00
N ALA A 17 -10.36 3.91 -33.00
CA ALA A 17 -10.66 5.02 -32.10
C ALA A 17 -10.55 4.52 -30.64
N PRO A 18 -9.99 5.33 -29.71
CA PRO A 18 -9.82 4.92 -28.31
C PRO A 18 -11.20 4.67 -27.66
N LEU A 19 -11.24 3.70 -26.74
CA LEU A 19 -12.41 3.43 -25.90
C LEU A 19 -12.73 4.64 -25.02
N LEU A 20 -11.71 5.16 -24.32
CA LEU A 20 -11.80 6.37 -23.53
C LEU A 20 -10.71 7.36 -23.98
N GLU A 21 -11.13 8.62 -24.15
CA GLU A 21 -10.23 9.75 -24.44
C GLU A 21 -10.48 10.86 -23.43
N VAL A 22 -9.47 11.22 -22.66
CA VAL A 22 -9.48 12.35 -21.71
C VAL A 22 -8.50 13.40 -22.23
N THR A 23 -8.98 14.64 -22.39
CA THR A 23 -8.17 15.74 -22.94
C THR A 23 -8.29 16.99 -22.09
N ASP A 24 -7.14 17.53 -21.66
CA ASP A 24 -7.01 18.73 -20.82
C ASP A 24 -7.99 18.76 -19.62
N LEU A 25 -8.19 17.61 -18.98
CA LEU A 25 -9.07 17.50 -17.83
C LEU A 25 -8.55 18.36 -16.68
N ARG A 26 -9.38 19.27 -16.19
CA ARG A 26 -9.12 20.11 -15.03
C ARG A 26 -10.25 19.96 -14.02
N VAL A 27 -9.90 19.77 -12.76
CA VAL A 27 -10.87 19.69 -11.66
C VAL A 27 -10.43 20.61 -10.54
N SER A 28 -11.32 21.50 -10.11
CA SER A 28 -11.04 22.40 -8.99
C SER A 28 -12.17 22.43 -7.98
N PHE A 29 -11.81 22.57 -6.70
CA PHE A 29 -12.71 22.64 -5.54
C PHE A 29 -12.63 24.01 -4.88
N PRO A 30 -13.72 24.51 -4.27
CA PRO A 30 -13.67 25.73 -3.47
C PRO A 30 -12.83 25.52 -2.20
N SER A 31 -12.08 26.54 -1.80
CA SER A 31 -11.38 26.62 -0.52
C SER A 31 -11.51 28.03 0.07
N GLU A 32 -11.06 28.22 1.30
CA GLU A 32 -11.11 29.55 1.97
C GLU A 32 -10.25 30.60 1.23
N GLU A 33 -9.19 30.18 0.57
CA GLU A 33 -8.26 31.06 -0.17
C GLU A 33 -8.56 31.15 -1.69
N GLY A 34 -9.70 30.59 -2.14
CA GLY A 34 -10.07 30.57 -3.57
C GLY A 34 -10.44 29.17 -4.06
N ARG A 35 -9.91 28.77 -5.20
CA ARG A 35 -10.12 27.43 -5.74
C ARG A 35 -8.80 26.66 -5.83
N ILE A 36 -8.83 25.41 -5.38
CA ILE A 36 -7.70 24.49 -5.46
C ILE A 36 -7.88 23.60 -6.68
N GLU A 37 -6.93 23.61 -7.61
CA GLU A 37 -6.89 22.72 -8.77
C GLU A 37 -6.31 21.36 -8.38
N ALA A 38 -7.17 20.36 -8.16
CA ALA A 38 -6.76 18.98 -7.85
C ALA A 38 -6.29 18.20 -9.11
N VAL A 39 -6.81 18.56 -10.30
CA VAL A 39 -6.39 18.00 -11.61
C VAL A 39 -6.10 19.18 -12.54
N ARG A 40 -4.94 19.17 -13.18
CA ARG A 40 -4.33 20.34 -13.83
C ARG A 40 -3.94 20.03 -15.29
N GLY A 41 -4.92 19.78 -16.15
CA GLY A 41 -4.69 19.51 -17.58
C GLY A 41 -4.21 18.08 -17.86
N VAL A 42 -4.89 17.10 -17.30
CA VAL A 42 -4.60 15.68 -17.49
C VAL A 42 -5.17 15.19 -18.83
N GLY A 43 -4.37 14.45 -19.59
CA GLY A 43 -4.79 13.81 -20.83
C GLY A 43 -4.23 12.40 -20.96
N TYR A 44 -5.11 11.44 -21.27
CA TYR A 44 -4.75 10.04 -21.53
C TYR A 44 -5.85 9.35 -22.38
N THR A 45 -5.48 8.22 -22.95
CA THR A 45 -6.39 7.36 -23.72
C THR A 45 -6.35 5.95 -23.14
N VAL A 46 -7.44 5.21 -23.31
CA VAL A 46 -7.52 3.77 -23.04
C VAL A 46 -8.17 3.09 -24.23
N SER A 47 -7.58 1.99 -24.69
CA SER A 47 -8.11 1.16 -25.78
C SER A 47 -8.96 0.01 -25.22
N ASP A 48 -9.76 -0.65 -26.08
CA ASP A 48 -10.47 -1.88 -25.70
C ASP A 48 -9.45 -2.95 -25.25
N GLY A 49 -9.70 -3.58 -24.11
CA GLY A 49 -8.83 -4.62 -23.52
C GLY A 49 -7.50 -4.13 -22.94
N GLU A 50 -7.18 -2.83 -23.03
CA GLU A 50 -5.95 -2.26 -22.45
C GLU A 50 -6.10 -2.04 -20.96
N VAL A 51 -5.02 -2.26 -20.21
CA VAL A 51 -4.88 -1.87 -18.79
C VAL A 51 -3.96 -0.66 -18.69
N LEU A 52 -4.51 0.50 -18.37
CA LEU A 52 -3.74 1.71 -18.03
C LEU A 52 -3.63 1.83 -16.51
N ALA A 53 -2.42 1.77 -15.96
CA ALA A 53 -2.19 2.11 -14.56
C ALA A 53 -1.95 3.62 -14.41
N ILE A 54 -2.64 4.26 -13.46
CA ILE A 54 -2.37 5.63 -13.01
C ILE A 54 -1.76 5.54 -11.61
N VAL A 55 -0.47 5.92 -11.50
CA VAL A 55 0.32 5.78 -10.27
C VAL A 55 0.80 7.13 -9.75
N GLY A 56 1.12 7.22 -8.47
CA GLY A 56 1.66 8.43 -7.83
C GLY A 56 1.33 8.48 -6.34
N GLU A 57 1.92 9.44 -5.63
CA GLU A 57 1.67 9.67 -4.21
C GLU A 57 0.22 10.08 -3.92
N SER A 58 -0.23 9.91 -2.65
CA SER A 58 -1.53 10.38 -2.19
C SER A 58 -1.68 11.89 -2.42
N GLY A 59 -2.89 12.33 -2.79
CA GLY A 59 -3.14 13.73 -3.12
C GLY A 59 -2.65 14.17 -4.52
N SER A 60 -2.07 13.29 -5.34
CA SER A 60 -1.66 13.66 -6.71
C SER A 60 -2.82 13.86 -7.71
N GLY A 61 -4.08 13.57 -7.31
CA GLY A 61 -5.29 13.79 -8.12
C GLY A 61 -5.83 12.54 -8.84
N LYS A 62 -5.27 11.35 -8.61
CA LYS A 62 -5.64 10.08 -9.28
C LYS A 62 -7.14 9.76 -9.17
N SER A 63 -7.64 9.59 -7.94
CA SER A 63 -9.05 9.27 -7.68
C SER A 63 -10.00 10.38 -8.16
N VAL A 64 -9.58 11.65 -8.03
CA VAL A 64 -10.38 12.79 -8.53
C VAL A 64 -10.54 12.72 -10.04
N SER A 65 -9.49 12.35 -10.80
CA SER A 65 -9.58 12.19 -12.26
C SER A 65 -10.54 11.07 -12.65
N SER A 66 -10.58 9.97 -11.93
CA SER A 66 -11.49 8.84 -12.18
C SER A 66 -12.94 9.15 -11.80
N LEU A 67 -13.15 9.83 -10.68
CA LEU A 67 -14.47 10.30 -10.27
C LEU A 67 -15.04 11.31 -11.27
N ALA A 68 -14.18 12.11 -11.93
CA ALA A 68 -14.59 12.99 -13.02
C ALA A 68 -15.11 12.21 -14.24
N VAL A 69 -14.44 11.09 -14.62
CA VAL A 69 -14.91 10.19 -15.69
C VAL A 69 -16.27 9.60 -15.36
N MET A 70 -16.48 9.23 -14.08
CA MET A 70 -17.76 8.69 -13.60
C MET A 70 -18.84 9.75 -13.38
N GLY A 71 -18.50 11.05 -13.41
CA GLY A 71 -19.41 12.13 -13.05
C GLY A 71 -19.91 12.03 -11.59
N LEU A 72 -19.04 11.59 -10.69
CA LEU A 72 -19.34 11.38 -9.26
C LEU A 72 -18.67 12.42 -8.35
N LEU A 73 -18.16 13.50 -8.92
CA LEU A 73 -17.63 14.61 -8.13
C LEU A 73 -18.78 15.41 -7.48
N PRO A 74 -18.56 16.00 -6.30
CA PRO A 74 -19.59 16.83 -5.66
C PRO A 74 -19.92 18.07 -6.49
N ASP A 75 -21.14 18.58 -6.40
CA ASP A 75 -21.66 19.71 -7.18
C ASP A 75 -20.80 20.97 -7.14
N GLN A 76 -20.04 21.16 -6.07
CA GLN A 76 -19.14 22.31 -5.89
C GLN A 76 -17.86 22.19 -6.74
N ALA A 77 -17.56 21.01 -7.27
CA ALA A 77 -16.41 20.79 -8.14
C ALA A 77 -16.67 21.44 -9.52
N ARG A 78 -15.66 22.14 -10.02
CA ARG A 78 -15.68 22.63 -11.40
C ARG A 78 -14.82 21.71 -12.25
N VAL A 79 -15.43 21.09 -13.25
CA VAL A 79 -14.77 20.19 -14.20
C VAL A 79 -14.75 20.87 -15.56
N THR A 80 -13.60 20.88 -16.23
CA THR A 80 -13.43 21.39 -17.61
C THR A 80 -12.49 20.48 -18.39
N GLY A 81 -12.46 20.61 -19.71
CA GLY A 81 -11.76 19.74 -20.63
C GLY A 81 -12.73 18.91 -21.46
N SER A 82 -12.35 17.68 -21.84
CA SER A 82 -13.21 16.74 -22.57
C SER A 82 -12.97 15.32 -22.06
N ILE A 83 -14.04 14.56 -21.87
CA ILE A 83 -14.01 13.13 -21.53
C ILE A 83 -14.94 12.40 -22.51
N ARG A 84 -14.38 11.58 -23.39
CA ARG A 84 -15.15 10.86 -24.42
C ARG A 84 -15.05 9.35 -24.21
N LEU A 85 -16.21 8.70 -24.06
CA LEU A 85 -16.33 7.24 -24.04
C LEU A 85 -16.88 6.79 -25.40
N ARG A 86 -16.11 6.03 -26.18
CA ARG A 86 -16.44 5.63 -27.55
C ARG A 86 -16.89 6.83 -28.42
N GLY A 87 -16.17 7.94 -28.29
CA GLY A 87 -16.47 9.19 -29.03
C GLY A 87 -17.59 10.03 -28.44
N ARG A 88 -18.41 9.53 -27.51
CA ARG A 88 -19.47 10.29 -26.82
C ARG A 88 -18.89 11.14 -25.70
N GLU A 89 -19.12 12.45 -25.73
CA GLU A 89 -18.72 13.36 -24.65
C GLU A 89 -19.56 13.09 -23.39
N LEU A 90 -18.87 12.97 -22.25
CA LEU A 90 -19.48 12.73 -20.94
C LEU A 90 -19.67 14.02 -20.14
N LEU A 91 -18.78 15.01 -20.32
CA LEU A 91 -18.92 16.30 -19.62
C LEU A 91 -20.16 17.06 -20.13
N GLY A 92 -20.95 17.53 -19.16
CA GLY A 92 -22.19 18.24 -19.43
C GLY A 92 -23.44 17.36 -19.61
N LEU A 93 -23.30 16.02 -19.51
CA LEU A 93 -24.44 15.12 -19.38
C LEU A 93 -25.09 15.31 -18.01
N ASP A 94 -26.41 15.23 -17.96
CA ASP A 94 -27.16 15.21 -16.71
C ASP A 94 -27.02 13.87 -15.97
N ASP A 95 -27.40 13.84 -14.69
CA ASP A 95 -27.23 12.65 -13.85
C ASP A 95 -28.02 11.44 -14.37
N ARG A 96 -29.18 11.65 -15.02
CA ARG A 96 -29.98 10.59 -15.65
C ARG A 96 -29.21 9.95 -16.79
N GLN A 97 -28.64 10.77 -17.70
CA GLN A 97 -27.85 10.31 -18.82
C GLN A 97 -26.57 9.58 -18.37
N LEU A 98 -25.93 10.07 -17.31
CA LEU A 98 -24.77 9.40 -16.70
C LEU A 98 -25.17 8.08 -16.01
N SER A 99 -26.32 8.03 -15.36
CA SER A 99 -26.85 6.82 -14.72
C SER A 99 -27.14 5.69 -15.72
N GLU A 100 -27.53 6.02 -16.95
CA GLU A 100 -27.70 5.05 -18.04
C GLU A 100 -26.35 4.39 -18.44
N LEU A 101 -25.23 5.11 -18.29
CA LEU A 101 -23.89 4.64 -18.62
C LEU A 101 -23.20 3.95 -17.46
N ARG A 102 -23.44 4.44 -16.23
CA ARG A 102 -22.85 3.86 -15.01
C ARG A 102 -23.41 2.45 -14.79
N GLY A 103 -22.52 1.48 -14.63
CA GLY A 103 -22.87 0.06 -14.44
C GLY A 103 -23.12 -0.72 -15.73
N SER A 104 -23.43 -0.05 -16.87
CA SER A 104 -23.65 -0.69 -18.17
C SER A 104 -22.46 -0.53 -19.12
N SER A 105 -21.96 0.68 -19.29
CA SER A 105 -20.86 1.00 -20.21
C SER A 105 -19.56 1.27 -19.48
N VAL A 106 -19.64 1.87 -18.30
CA VAL A 106 -18.52 2.14 -17.39
C VAL A 106 -18.88 1.73 -15.98
N SER A 107 -18.01 0.99 -15.31
CA SER A 107 -18.16 0.58 -13.91
C SER A 107 -16.96 0.98 -13.08
N MET A 108 -17.16 1.02 -11.75
CA MET A 108 -16.09 1.39 -10.81
C MET A 108 -16.01 0.42 -9.63
N VAL A 109 -14.79 0.01 -9.32
CA VAL A 109 -14.42 -0.70 -8.10
C VAL A 109 -13.79 0.33 -7.16
N PHE A 110 -14.48 0.64 -6.07
CA PHE A 110 -14.04 1.65 -5.09
C PHE A 110 -12.97 1.11 -4.14
N GLN A 111 -12.18 1.99 -3.57
CA GLN A 111 -11.10 1.70 -2.63
C GLN A 111 -11.62 0.97 -1.37
N ASP A 112 -12.72 1.46 -0.77
CA ASP A 112 -13.36 0.78 0.35
C ASP A 112 -14.59 -0.01 -0.12
N PRO A 113 -14.57 -1.35 -0.03
CA PRO A 113 -15.72 -2.16 -0.42
C PRO A 113 -16.97 -1.91 0.44
N LEU A 114 -16.83 -1.38 1.67
CA LEU A 114 -17.97 -1.05 2.51
C LEU A 114 -18.70 0.21 2.05
N SER A 115 -18.06 1.10 1.33
CA SER A 115 -18.70 2.26 0.71
C SER A 115 -19.62 1.88 -0.45
N ALA A 116 -19.34 0.74 -1.12
CA ALA A 116 -20.12 0.22 -2.23
C ALA A 116 -21.23 -0.77 -1.81
N LEU A 117 -21.14 -1.36 -0.61
CA LEU A 117 -22.05 -2.39 -0.12
C LEU A 117 -22.96 -1.85 1.00
N THR A 118 -24.27 -1.92 0.80
CA THR A 118 -25.24 -1.55 1.82
C THR A 118 -25.32 -2.65 2.90
N PRO A 119 -24.97 -2.37 4.17
CA PRO A 119 -24.77 -3.40 5.19
C PRO A 119 -26.04 -4.15 5.59
N VAL A 120 -27.22 -3.59 5.32
CA VAL A 120 -28.54 -4.14 5.71
C VAL A 120 -29.21 -4.94 4.61
N TYR A 121 -28.62 -5.04 3.42
CA TYR A 121 -29.11 -5.88 2.32
C TYR A 121 -28.21 -7.10 2.10
N ARG A 122 -28.80 -8.18 1.62
CA ARG A 122 -28.07 -9.39 1.28
C ARG A 122 -27.17 -9.14 0.05
N VAL A 123 -26.03 -9.80 0.01
CA VAL A 123 -25.07 -9.63 -1.07
C VAL A 123 -25.67 -10.02 -2.44
N GLY A 124 -26.40 -11.14 -2.51
CA GLY A 124 -27.05 -11.55 -3.77
C GLY A 124 -28.12 -10.59 -4.26
N ASP A 125 -28.84 -9.92 -3.33
CA ASP A 125 -29.87 -8.95 -3.70
C ASP A 125 -29.22 -7.67 -4.31
N GLN A 126 -28.08 -7.23 -3.80
CA GLN A 126 -27.33 -6.06 -4.30
C GLN A 126 -26.74 -6.32 -5.69
N ILE A 127 -26.21 -7.55 -5.94
CA ILE A 127 -25.74 -7.93 -7.28
C ILE A 127 -26.92 -8.01 -8.26
N ALA A 128 -28.05 -8.59 -7.82
CA ALA A 128 -29.26 -8.69 -8.64
C ALA A 128 -29.84 -7.30 -8.97
N GLU A 129 -29.79 -6.34 -8.05
CA GLU A 129 -30.19 -4.95 -8.25
C GLU A 129 -29.38 -4.29 -9.38
N ALA A 130 -28.04 -4.46 -9.36
CA ALA A 130 -27.17 -3.94 -10.42
C ALA A 130 -27.53 -4.50 -11.83
N LEU A 131 -27.91 -5.78 -11.90
CA LEU A 131 -28.39 -6.42 -13.14
C LEU A 131 -29.76 -5.88 -13.60
N LEU A 132 -30.69 -5.69 -12.66
CA LEU A 132 -32.05 -5.22 -12.95
C LEU A 132 -32.11 -3.74 -13.30
N ALA A 133 -31.13 -2.94 -12.85
CA ALA A 133 -31.06 -1.51 -13.16
C ALA A 133 -30.82 -1.23 -14.65
N HIS A 134 -30.18 -2.17 -15.38
CA HIS A 134 -29.75 -1.95 -16.77
C HIS A 134 -30.24 -3.05 -17.75
N GLY A 135 -30.87 -4.10 -17.26
CA GLY A 135 -31.29 -5.24 -18.09
C GLY A 135 -32.77 -5.59 -17.93
N ASP A 136 -33.41 -5.98 -19.05
CA ASP A 136 -34.80 -6.50 -19.06
C ASP A 136 -34.87 -7.97 -18.65
N MET A 137 -34.31 -8.30 -17.49
CA MET A 137 -34.38 -9.67 -16.99
C MET A 137 -35.35 -9.83 -15.80
N SER A 138 -35.91 -11.04 -15.63
CA SER A 138 -36.75 -11.31 -14.48
C SER A 138 -35.94 -11.33 -13.17
N LYS A 139 -36.58 -11.00 -12.03
CA LYS A 139 -35.95 -11.10 -10.70
C LYS A 139 -35.34 -12.48 -10.42
N ALA A 140 -35.98 -13.55 -10.90
CA ALA A 140 -35.48 -14.90 -10.73
C ALA A 140 -34.20 -15.15 -11.56
N ALA A 141 -34.15 -14.63 -12.79
CA ALA A 141 -32.96 -14.70 -13.64
C ALA A 141 -31.80 -13.87 -13.04
N ALA A 142 -32.08 -12.66 -12.54
CA ALA A 142 -31.09 -11.81 -11.88
C ALA A 142 -30.52 -12.49 -10.61
N ALA A 143 -31.37 -13.09 -9.79
CA ALA A 143 -30.91 -13.83 -8.59
C ALA A 143 -30.04 -15.04 -8.96
N LYS A 144 -30.35 -15.78 -10.01
CA LYS A 144 -29.52 -16.88 -10.51
C LYS A 144 -28.18 -16.36 -11.03
N ARG A 145 -28.21 -15.28 -11.85
CA ARG A 145 -26.98 -14.65 -12.37
C ARG A 145 -26.10 -14.10 -11.25
N ALA A 146 -26.67 -13.56 -10.19
CA ALA A 146 -25.92 -13.11 -9.02
C ALA A 146 -25.11 -14.26 -8.35
N VAL A 147 -25.69 -15.46 -8.26
CA VAL A 147 -24.98 -16.65 -7.75
C VAL A 147 -23.87 -17.07 -8.72
N GLU A 148 -24.10 -17.06 -10.02
CA GLU A 148 -23.07 -17.35 -11.04
C GLU A 148 -21.91 -16.36 -10.98
N LEU A 149 -22.18 -15.06 -10.76
CA LEU A 149 -21.16 -14.02 -10.57
C LEU A 149 -20.35 -14.23 -9.29
N LEU A 150 -20.99 -14.62 -8.18
CA LEU A 150 -20.29 -14.97 -6.94
C LEU A 150 -19.35 -16.17 -7.13
N ASP A 151 -19.77 -17.17 -7.90
CA ASP A 151 -18.93 -18.31 -8.26
C ASP A 151 -17.76 -17.89 -9.15
N LEU A 152 -18.02 -17.05 -10.17
CA LEU A 152 -17.01 -16.53 -11.09
C LEU A 152 -15.87 -15.78 -10.36
N VAL A 153 -16.22 -15.01 -9.31
CA VAL A 153 -15.25 -14.29 -8.47
C VAL A 153 -14.65 -15.17 -7.36
N GLY A 154 -14.98 -16.47 -7.32
CA GLY A 154 -14.42 -17.44 -6.40
C GLY A 154 -14.88 -17.28 -4.95
N ILE A 155 -16.14 -16.89 -4.73
CA ILE A 155 -16.77 -16.93 -3.41
C ILE A 155 -17.18 -18.39 -3.11
N PRO A 156 -16.71 -19.01 -2.01
CA PRO A 156 -17.10 -20.36 -1.64
C PRO A 156 -18.59 -20.41 -1.27
N ASP A 157 -19.26 -21.53 -1.59
CA ASP A 157 -20.69 -21.74 -1.33
C ASP A 157 -21.59 -20.59 -1.81
N PRO A 158 -21.54 -20.20 -3.11
CA PRO A 158 -22.15 -18.97 -3.63
C PRO A 158 -23.67 -18.88 -3.36
N GLU A 159 -24.41 -19.98 -3.42
CA GLU A 159 -25.84 -20.02 -3.09
C GLU A 159 -26.17 -19.66 -1.64
N LEU A 160 -25.32 -20.11 -0.70
CA LEU A 160 -25.45 -19.78 0.71
C LEU A 160 -25.01 -18.33 0.94
N ARG A 161 -23.89 -17.93 0.34
CA ARG A 161 -23.32 -16.60 0.49
C ARG A 161 -24.16 -15.51 -0.16
N ALA A 162 -24.89 -15.77 -1.23
CA ALA A 162 -25.84 -14.82 -1.80
C ALA A 162 -26.90 -14.36 -0.77
N LYS A 163 -27.22 -15.19 0.22
CA LYS A 163 -28.20 -14.89 1.27
C LYS A 163 -27.58 -14.22 2.51
N ALA A 164 -26.27 -14.13 2.57
CA ALA A 164 -25.51 -13.53 3.67
C ALA A 164 -25.41 -12.01 3.51
N PHE A 165 -25.09 -11.32 4.62
CA PHE A 165 -24.91 -9.88 4.67
C PHE A 165 -23.43 -9.49 4.55
N PRO A 166 -23.08 -8.27 4.10
CA PRO A 166 -21.69 -7.82 3.92
C PRO A 166 -20.80 -8.01 5.16
N HIS A 167 -21.33 -7.85 6.37
CA HIS A 167 -20.57 -8.00 7.61
C HIS A 167 -20.15 -9.46 7.91
N GLU A 168 -20.74 -10.45 7.22
CA GLU A 168 -20.39 -11.87 7.35
C GLU A 168 -19.24 -12.28 6.41
N PHE A 169 -18.72 -11.33 5.60
CA PHE A 169 -17.62 -11.54 4.65
C PHE A 169 -16.31 -10.94 5.16
N SER A 170 -15.20 -11.58 4.86
CA SER A 170 -13.87 -10.99 5.04
C SER A 170 -13.65 -9.80 4.09
N GLY A 171 -12.63 -8.97 4.34
CA GLY A 171 -12.28 -7.84 3.46
C GLY A 171 -12.09 -8.26 2.00
N GLY A 172 -11.30 -9.29 1.75
CA GLY A 172 -11.08 -9.80 0.40
C GLY A 172 -12.32 -10.41 -0.25
N MET A 173 -13.22 -11.03 0.53
CA MET A 173 -14.51 -11.51 0.00
C MET A 173 -15.43 -10.35 -0.38
N ARG A 174 -15.47 -9.27 0.42
CA ARG A 174 -16.24 -8.06 0.08
C ARG A 174 -15.73 -7.42 -1.21
N GLN A 175 -14.41 -7.33 -1.37
CA GLN A 175 -13.80 -6.81 -2.58
C GLN A 175 -14.18 -7.62 -3.82
N ARG A 176 -14.18 -8.97 -3.72
CA ARG A 176 -14.64 -9.85 -4.81
C ARG A 176 -16.12 -9.63 -5.15
N VAL A 177 -16.97 -9.38 -4.13
CA VAL A 177 -18.39 -9.04 -4.35
C VAL A 177 -18.52 -7.72 -5.12
N VAL A 178 -17.77 -6.68 -4.75
CA VAL A 178 -17.77 -5.39 -5.47
C VAL A 178 -17.29 -5.57 -6.92
N ILE A 179 -16.27 -6.41 -7.15
CA ILE A 179 -15.84 -6.77 -8.51
C ILE A 179 -16.96 -7.50 -9.27
N ALA A 180 -17.67 -8.46 -8.61
CA ALA A 180 -18.81 -9.15 -9.23
C ALA A 180 -19.91 -8.15 -9.66
N MET A 181 -20.21 -7.14 -8.84
CA MET A 181 -21.13 -6.07 -9.18
C MET A 181 -20.61 -5.24 -10.35
N ALA A 182 -19.34 -4.89 -10.35
CA ALA A 182 -18.73 -4.08 -11.40
C ALA A 182 -18.76 -4.75 -12.78
N ILE A 183 -18.64 -6.08 -12.85
CA ILE A 183 -18.65 -6.82 -14.12
C ILE A 183 -20.05 -7.39 -14.48
N ALA A 184 -21.08 -7.13 -13.69
CA ALA A 184 -22.39 -7.77 -13.81
C ALA A 184 -23.04 -7.56 -15.18
N ASN A 185 -22.87 -6.38 -15.79
CA ASN A 185 -23.46 -5.99 -17.06
C ASN A 185 -22.42 -5.90 -18.21
N ASP A 186 -21.29 -6.59 -18.11
CA ASP A 186 -20.22 -6.62 -19.11
C ASP A 186 -19.80 -5.22 -19.61
N PRO A 187 -19.35 -4.31 -18.70
CA PRO A 187 -19.04 -2.94 -19.08
C PRO A 187 -17.86 -2.87 -20.05
N ALA A 188 -17.84 -1.84 -20.90
CA ALA A 188 -16.73 -1.60 -21.82
C ALA A 188 -15.48 -1.05 -21.09
N LEU A 189 -15.68 -0.31 -19.99
CA LEU A 189 -14.60 0.27 -19.17
C LEU A 189 -14.80 -0.07 -17.70
N ILE A 190 -13.74 -0.56 -17.05
CA ILE A 190 -13.70 -0.80 -15.59
C ILE A 190 -12.67 0.13 -14.98
N ILE A 191 -13.07 0.95 -14.02
CA ILE A 191 -12.19 1.80 -13.24
C ILE A 191 -11.97 1.15 -11.87
N CYS A 192 -10.73 0.86 -11.51
CA CYS A 192 -10.36 0.28 -10.22
C CYS A 192 -9.57 1.31 -9.42
N ASP A 193 -10.18 1.87 -8.38
CA ASP A 193 -9.52 2.82 -7.49
C ASP A 193 -8.96 2.09 -6.28
N GLU A 194 -7.65 1.84 -6.29
CA GLU A 194 -6.91 1.13 -5.25
C GLU A 194 -7.58 -0.18 -4.76
N PRO A 195 -7.92 -1.11 -5.65
CA PRO A 195 -8.79 -2.25 -5.35
C PRO A 195 -8.15 -3.27 -4.41
N THR A 196 -6.89 -3.13 -4.06
CA THR A 196 -6.11 -4.06 -3.23
C THR A 196 -5.59 -3.43 -1.93
N THR A 197 -5.89 -2.16 -1.67
CA THR A 197 -5.49 -1.46 -0.44
C THR A 197 -6.06 -2.17 0.79
N ALA A 198 -5.26 -2.29 1.84
CA ALA A 198 -5.58 -2.99 3.10
C ALA A 198 -5.88 -4.50 2.96
N LEU A 199 -5.47 -5.12 1.87
CA LEU A 199 -5.54 -6.58 1.68
C LEU A 199 -4.15 -7.22 1.86
N ASP A 200 -4.14 -8.44 2.41
CA ASP A 200 -2.89 -9.20 2.46
C ASP A 200 -2.42 -9.64 1.05
N VAL A 201 -1.12 -9.92 0.92
CA VAL A 201 -0.45 -10.19 -0.36
C VAL A 201 -1.09 -11.33 -1.15
N THR A 202 -1.58 -12.37 -0.46
CA THR A 202 -2.24 -13.53 -1.09
C THR A 202 -3.59 -13.14 -1.69
N VAL A 203 -4.42 -12.40 -0.92
CA VAL A 203 -5.71 -11.89 -1.39
C VAL A 203 -5.50 -10.86 -2.49
N GLN A 204 -4.51 -9.97 -2.36
CA GLN A 204 -4.11 -9.02 -3.40
C GLN A 204 -3.83 -9.72 -4.74
N LYS A 205 -2.97 -10.77 -4.74
CA LYS A 205 -2.70 -11.58 -5.94
C LYS A 205 -3.95 -12.19 -6.54
N GLN A 206 -4.85 -12.70 -5.69
CA GLN A 206 -6.12 -13.28 -6.14
C GLN A 206 -7.03 -12.22 -6.79
N ILE A 207 -7.10 -11.00 -6.23
CA ILE A 207 -7.87 -9.89 -6.79
C ILE A 207 -7.28 -9.44 -8.14
N LEU A 208 -5.96 -9.30 -8.26
CA LEU A 208 -5.31 -8.94 -9.54
C LEU A 208 -5.56 -9.99 -10.63
N ASN A 209 -5.49 -11.29 -10.29
CA ASN A 209 -5.83 -12.37 -11.21
C ASN A 209 -7.31 -12.34 -11.60
N LEU A 210 -8.21 -12.00 -10.66
CA LEU A 210 -9.63 -11.85 -10.94
C LEU A 210 -9.90 -10.70 -11.90
N LEU A 211 -9.26 -9.53 -11.70
CA LEU A 211 -9.39 -8.38 -12.60
C LEU A 211 -8.86 -8.70 -14.00
N ARG A 212 -7.73 -9.45 -14.10
CA ARG A 212 -7.24 -9.93 -15.40
C ARG A 212 -8.27 -10.85 -16.08
N LYS A 213 -8.81 -11.81 -15.35
CA LYS A 213 -9.85 -12.72 -15.84
C LYS A 213 -11.12 -11.95 -16.26
N ALA A 214 -11.54 -10.95 -15.48
CA ALA A 214 -12.68 -10.10 -15.79
C ALA A 214 -12.46 -9.34 -17.11
N ARG A 215 -11.29 -8.69 -17.29
CA ARG A 215 -10.89 -8.06 -18.55
C ARG A 215 -10.94 -9.03 -19.73
N ASP A 216 -10.35 -10.22 -19.57
CA ASP A 216 -10.25 -11.21 -20.66
C ASP A 216 -11.64 -11.75 -21.06
N ILE A 217 -12.60 -11.83 -20.14
CA ILE A 217 -13.99 -12.27 -20.40
C ILE A 217 -14.80 -11.15 -21.08
N THR A 218 -14.71 -9.91 -20.58
CA THR A 218 -15.54 -8.79 -21.04
C THR A 218 -14.93 -8.04 -22.25
N GLY A 219 -13.61 -8.17 -22.47
CA GLY A 219 -12.86 -7.32 -23.42
C GLY A 219 -12.77 -5.86 -22.96
N ALA A 220 -13.10 -5.55 -21.72
CA ALA A 220 -13.13 -4.20 -21.19
C ALA A 220 -11.74 -3.57 -21.12
N GLY A 221 -11.64 -2.27 -21.41
CA GLY A 221 -10.51 -1.46 -21.00
C GLY A 221 -10.52 -1.29 -19.48
N VAL A 222 -9.36 -1.21 -18.86
CA VAL A 222 -9.23 -1.08 -17.41
C VAL A 222 -8.38 0.14 -17.06
N ILE A 223 -8.86 1.01 -16.17
CA ILE A 223 -8.04 2.01 -15.50
C ILE A 223 -7.77 1.48 -14.09
N MET A 224 -6.47 1.26 -13.78
CA MET A 224 -6.01 0.82 -12.46
C MET A 224 -5.34 1.98 -11.74
N ILE A 225 -5.97 2.53 -10.72
CA ILE A 225 -5.33 3.49 -9.83
C ILE A 225 -4.64 2.72 -8.70
N THR A 226 -3.38 3.02 -8.47
CA THR A 226 -2.61 2.43 -7.37
C THR A 226 -1.43 3.34 -7.00
N HIS A 227 -0.98 3.25 -5.75
CA HIS A 227 0.29 3.80 -5.31
C HIS A 227 1.42 2.75 -5.37
N ASP A 228 1.09 1.48 -5.64
CA ASP A 228 2.04 0.37 -5.71
C ASP A 228 2.51 0.14 -7.16
N MET A 229 3.78 0.49 -7.41
CA MET A 229 4.43 0.27 -8.70
C MET A 229 4.58 -1.22 -9.06
N GLY A 230 4.68 -2.13 -8.05
CA GLY A 230 4.74 -3.56 -8.28
C GLY A 230 3.42 -4.10 -8.87
N ILE A 231 2.29 -3.59 -8.41
CA ILE A 231 0.97 -3.88 -9.00
C ILE A 231 0.91 -3.40 -10.44
N ALA A 232 1.32 -2.15 -10.69
CA ALA A 232 1.35 -1.58 -12.03
C ALA A 232 2.24 -2.42 -12.98
N ALA A 233 3.43 -2.82 -12.52
CA ALA A 233 4.34 -3.70 -13.28
C ALA A 233 3.75 -5.06 -13.63
N THR A 234 2.88 -5.60 -12.76
CA THR A 234 2.32 -6.95 -12.92
C THR A 234 1.10 -7.00 -13.85
N LEU A 235 0.29 -5.93 -13.89
CA LEU A 235 -1.01 -5.94 -14.55
C LEU A 235 -1.13 -5.00 -15.74
N ALA A 236 -0.44 -3.85 -15.71
CA ALA A 236 -0.66 -2.78 -16.68
C ALA A 236 0.10 -3.00 -18.00
N ASP A 237 -0.53 -2.60 -19.12
CA ASP A 237 0.11 -2.50 -20.43
C ASP A 237 0.87 -1.17 -20.55
N ARG A 238 0.27 -0.08 -20.03
CA ARG A 238 0.85 1.25 -19.96
C ARG A 238 0.70 1.84 -18.55
N VAL A 239 1.64 2.72 -18.20
CA VAL A 239 1.64 3.42 -16.92
C VAL A 239 1.66 4.93 -17.17
N ALA A 240 0.81 5.67 -16.45
CA ALA A 240 0.81 7.12 -16.33
C ALA A 240 1.16 7.51 -14.89
N VAL A 241 2.28 8.19 -14.70
CA VAL A 241 2.74 8.67 -13.40
C VAL A 241 2.18 10.07 -13.15
N MET A 242 1.48 10.24 -12.04
CA MET A 242 0.79 11.48 -11.70
C MET A 242 1.42 12.15 -10.48
N TYR A 243 1.73 13.45 -10.60
CA TYR A 243 2.28 14.26 -9.53
C TYR A 243 1.64 15.65 -9.53
N ALA A 244 1.24 16.16 -8.36
CA ALA A 244 0.68 17.50 -8.19
C ALA A 244 -0.41 17.84 -9.25
N GLY A 245 -1.35 16.94 -9.49
CA GLY A 245 -2.49 17.13 -10.40
C GLY A 245 -2.18 16.98 -11.89
N ARG A 246 -0.96 16.55 -12.29
CA ARG A 246 -0.56 16.37 -13.69
C ARG A 246 0.03 15.00 -13.95
N ILE A 247 -0.10 14.50 -15.19
CA ILE A 247 0.72 13.38 -15.66
C ILE A 247 2.10 13.92 -15.97
N VAL A 248 3.11 13.36 -15.29
CA VAL A 248 4.52 13.76 -15.41
C VAL A 248 5.35 12.76 -16.21
N GLU A 249 4.88 11.54 -16.36
CA GLU A 249 5.50 10.53 -17.22
C GLU A 249 4.46 9.51 -17.68
N THR A 250 4.56 9.05 -18.93
CA THR A 250 3.74 7.93 -19.45
C THR A 250 4.50 7.16 -20.50
N ALA A 251 4.47 5.83 -20.40
CA ALA A 251 5.11 4.90 -21.31
C ALA A 251 4.45 3.50 -21.23
N THR A 252 4.87 2.58 -22.09
CA THR A 252 4.60 1.16 -21.86
C THR A 252 5.23 0.72 -20.53
N THR A 253 4.64 -0.26 -19.89
CA THR A 253 5.15 -0.76 -18.60
C THR A 253 6.62 -1.17 -18.70
N SER A 254 7.00 -1.91 -19.74
CA SER A 254 8.39 -2.33 -19.94
C SER A 254 9.36 -1.15 -20.09
N GLU A 255 9.01 -0.11 -20.85
CA GLU A 255 9.87 1.05 -21.04
C GLU A 255 10.01 1.90 -19.78
N LEU A 256 8.90 2.13 -19.06
CA LEU A 256 8.91 2.94 -17.83
C LEU A 256 9.78 2.31 -16.74
N PHE A 257 9.69 0.98 -16.58
CA PHE A 257 10.46 0.26 -15.56
C PHE A 257 11.93 0.07 -15.97
N ALA A 258 12.22 -0.10 -17.26
CA ALA A 258 13.59 -0.26 -17.75
C ALA A 258 14.36 1.07 -17.78
N ALA A 259 13.71 2.16 -18.20
CA ALA A 259 14.35 3.46 -18.44
C ALA A 259 13.43 4.63 -18.07
N PRO A 260 13.11 4.82 -16.79
CA PRO A 260 12.35 5.99 -16.34
C PRO A 260 13.10 7.29 -16.66
N ARG A 261 12.37 8.31 -17.05
CA ARG A 261 12.93 9.60 -17.51
C ARG A 261 12.61 10.77 -16.60
N MET A 262 11.57 10.65 -15.81
CA MET A 262 11.20 11.66 -14.83
C MET A 262 11.90 11.36 -13.49
N PRO A 263 12.65 12.30 -12.88
CA PRO A 263 13.29 12.07 -11.59
C PRO A 263 12.32 11.59 -10.49
N TYR A 264 11.08 12.06 -10.47
CA TYR A 264 10.06 11.59 -9.56
C TYR A 264 9.78 10.09 -9.71
N THR A 265 9.67 9.60 -10.94
CA THR A 265 9.45 8.15 -11.22
C THR A 265 10.63 7.32 -10.75
N VAL A 266 11.86 7.81 -10.96
CA VAL A 266 13.09 7.16 -10.44
C VAL A 266 13.06 7.08 -8.92
N GLY A 267 12.67 8.18 -8.23
CA GLY A 267 12.50 8.19 -6.79
C GLY A 267 11.43 7.21 -6.30
N LEU A 268 10.27 7.12 -6.99
CA LEU A 268 9.23 6.13 -6.68
C LEU A 268 9.76 4.69 -6.80
N LEU A 269 10.50 4.39 -7.87
CA LEU A 269 11.09 3.05 -8.10
C LEU A 269 12.20 2.74 -7.08
N GLY A 270 12.98 3.74 -6.67
CA GLY A 270 14.00 3.62 -5.63
C GLY A 270 13.43 3.40 -4.22
N SER A 271 12.20 3.85 -4.00
CA SER A 271 11.51 3.71 -2.71
C SER A 271 10.87 2.32 -2.50
N ILE A 272 10.81 1.48 -3.53
CA ILE A 272 10.21 0.14 -3.44
C ILE A 272 11.19 -0.81 -2.74
N PRO A 273 10.78 -1.47 -1.63
CA PRO A 273 11.58 -2.52 -1.05
C PRO A 273 11.73 -3.70 -2.02
N ARG A 274 12.96 -4.15 -2.26
CA ARG A 274 13.25 -5.19 -3.25
C ARG A 274 13.30 -6.57 -2.61
N MET A 275 12.74 -7.57 -3.31
CA MET A 275 12.80 -8.98 -2.90
C MET A 275 14.07 -9.68 -3.39
N ASP A 276 14.74 -9.14 -4.41
CA ASP A 276 15.91 -9.72 -5.09
C ASP A 276 17.27 -9.11 -4.67
N GLY A 277 17.25 -8.15 -3.72
CA GLY A 277 18.44 -7.48 -3.18
C GLY A 277 18.92 -8.08 -1.84
N PRO A 278 20.06 -7.60 -1.31
CA PRO A 278 20.49 -7.92 0.05
C PRO A 278 19.40 -7.52 1.05
N ALA A 279 19.27 -8.30 2.14
CA ALA A 279 18.40 -7.92 3.24
C ALA A 279 18.90 -6.62 3.90
N ARG A 280 17.97 -5.85 4.50
CA ARG A 280 18.28 -4.65 5.27
C ARG A 280 19.01 -3.53 4.50
N THR A 281 18.87 -3.49 3.17
CA THR A 281 19.42 -2.41 2.34
C THR A 281 18.64 -1.11 2.58
N PRO A 282 19.30 0.05 2.77
CA PRO A 282 18.64 1.35 2.83
C PRO A 282 17.78 1.59 1.60
N LEU A 283 16.54 2.03 1.82
CA LEU A 283 15.64 2.43 0.73
C LEU A 283 15.96 3.87 0.32
N ILE A 284 15.68 4.19 -0.92
CA ILE A 284 15.85 5.55 -1.46
C ILE A 284 14.53 6.31 -1.29
N PRO A 285 14.32 7.11 -0.22
CA PRO A 285 13.09 7.87 -0.05
C PRO A 285 13.11 9.10 -0.96
N ILE A 286 11.94 9.54 -1.39
CA ILE A 286 11.81 10.87 -1.97
C ILE A 286 11.75 11.88 -0.82
N VAL A 287 12.82 12.68 -0.66
CA VAL A 287 12.95 13.63 0.45
C VAL A 287 11.87 14.71 0.39
N GLY A 288 11.39 15.16 1.53
CA GLY A 288 10.36 16.19 1.66
C GLY A 288 8.93 15.66 1.49
N ALA A 289 7.96 16.56 1.54
CA ALA A 289 6.54 16.25 1.34
C ALA A 289 6.08 16.73 -0.04
N PRO A 290 5.05 16.10 -0.64
CA PRO A 290 4.39 16.65 -1.83
C PRO A 290 3.91 18.07 -1.57
N PRO A 291 3.98 18.98 -2.56
CA PRO A 291 3.53 20.34 -2.39
C PRO A 291 2.02 20.38 -2.11
N ALA A 292 1.60 21.30 -1.28
CA ALA A 292 0.18 21.57 -1.07
C ALA A 292 -0.42 22.14 -2.36
N MET A 293 -1.57 21.64 -2.78
CA MET A 293 -2.20 22.04 -4.06
C MET A 293 -2.63 23.52 -4.09
N HIS A 294 -2.73 24.18 -2.93
CA HIS A 294 -2.99 25.62 -2.83
C HIS A 294 -1.72 26.47 -2.87
N ASP A 295 -0.55 25.88 -2.66
CA ASP A 295 0.75 26.56 -2.62
C ASP A 295 1.77 25.78 -3.44
N LEU A 296 1.54 25.71 -4.75
CA LEU A 296 2.46 25.05 -5.67
C LEU A 296 3.68 25.93 -5.92
N PRO A 297 4.89 25.34 -5.95
CA PRO A 297 6.09 26.09 -6.26
C PRO A 297 6.03 26.65 -7.69
N PRO A 298 6.63 27.81 -7.96
CA PRO A 298 6.78 28.29 -9.33
C PRO A 298 7.63 27.31 -10.15
N GLY A 299 7.26 27.11 -11.40
CA GLY A 299 7.96 26.17 -12.28
C GLY A 299 7.58 24.71 -12.07
N CYS A 300 8.55 23.82 -12.16
CA CYS A 300 8.35 22.38 -11.98
C CYS A 300 7.90 22.07 -10.56
N SER A 301 6.71 21.49 -10.40
CA SER A 301 6.15 21.17 -9.08
C SER A 301 7.02 20.19 -8.27
N PHE A 302 7.88 19.41 -8.94
CA PHE A 302 8.81 18.49 -8.29
C PHE A 302 10.17 19.12 -7.96
N ALA A 303 10.50 20.31 -8.49
CA ALA A 303 11.82 20.94 -8.32
C ALA A 303 12.33 21.02 -6.86
N PRO A 304 11.50 21.31 -5.83
CA PRO A 304 11.95 21.34 -4.44
C PRO A 304 12.42 20.00 -3.87
N ARG A 305 12.01 18.87 -4.50
CA ARG A 305 12.32 17.49 -4.08
C ARG A 305 13.24 16.77 -5.07
N CYS A 306 13.63 17.45 -6.15
CA CYS A 306 14.40 16.86 -7.24
C CYS A 306 15.90 16.99 -6.96
N PRO A 307 16.67 15.89 -6.83
CA PRO A 307 18.10 15.93 -6.54
C PRO A 307 18.93 16.52 -7.70
N VAL A 308 18.34 16.56 -8.90
CA VAL A 308 19.01 17.09 -10.11
C VAL A 308 18.38 18.40 -10.62
N ALA A 309 17.66 19.14 -9.76
CA ALA A 309 17.00 20.38 -10.13
C ALA A 309 18.04 21.45 -10.56
N VAL A 310 17.73 22.18 -11.63
CA VAL A 310 18.53 23.30 -12.17
C VAL A 310 17.67 24.56 -12.24
N ALA A 311 18.29 25.70 -12.54
CA ALA A 311 17.61 27.01 -12.53
C ALA A 311 16.33 27.02 -13.38
N VAL A 312 16.37 26.50 -14.61
CA VAL A 312 15.21 26.45 -15.51
C VAL A 312 14.00 25.73 -14.92
N CYS A 313 14.21 24.80 -13.99
CA CYS A 313 13.12 24.09 -13.32
C CYS A 313 12.29 25.00 -12.40
N ARG A 314 12.78 26.22 -12.08
CA ARG A 314 12.09 27.20 -11.24
C ARG A 314 11.36 28.26 -12.08
N ASP A 315 11.67 28.36 -13.38
CA ASP A 315 11.15 29.43 -14.25
C ASP A 315 9.82 29.04 -14.95
N GLY A 316 9.56 27.73 -15.10
CA GLY A 316 8.35 27.26 -15.76
C GLY A 316 8.07 25.77 -15.52
N GLU A 317 6.83 25.34 -15.78
CA GLU A 317 6.44 23.94 -15.73
C GLU A 317 6.89 23.22 -17.02
N PRO A 318 7.61 22.09 -16.93
CA PRO A 318 8.01 21.35 -18.11
C PRO A 318 6.78 20.77 -18.84
N PRO A 319 6.71 20.87 -20.17
CA PRO A 319 5.67 20.20 -20.93
C PRO A 319 5.88 18.69 -20.92
N LEU A 320 4.78 17.92 -21.05
CA LEU A 320 4.85 16.47 -21.25
C LEU A 320 5.31 16.20 -22.69
N ALA A 321 6.62 16.14 -22.90
CA ALA A 321 7.25 15.99 -24.21
C ALA A 321 7.39 14.51 -24.60
N GLU A 322 7.15 14.21 -25.88
CA GLU A 322 7.28 12.86 -26.44
C GLU A 322 8.71 12.60 -26.93
N THR A 323 9.23 11.43 -26.64
CA THR A 323 10.49 10.92 -27.19
C THR A 323 10.22 10.10 -28.46
N PRO A 324 11.26 9.82 -29.26
CA PRO A 324 11.09 9.01 -30.48
C PRO A 324 10.50 7.60 -30.28
N SER A 325 10.57 7.07 -29.06
CA SER A 325 9.97 5.77 -28.69
C SER A 325 8.49 5.86 -28.29
N GLY A 326 7.87 7.05 -28.27
CA GLY A 326 6.53 7.24 -27.74
C GLY A 326 6.46 7.42 -26.21
N HIS A 327 7.57 7.27 -25.51
CA HIS A 327 7.70 7.58 -24.10
C HIS A 327 7.60 9.09 -23.88
N ARG A 328 6.76 9.54 -22.97
CA ARG A 328 6.52 10.97 -22.70
C ARG A 328 6.91 11.30 -21.26
N ALA A 329 7.68 12.38 -21.07
CA ALA A 329 8.11 12.84 -19.74
C ALA A 329 8.08 14.37 -19.63
N ALA A 330 7.67 14.88 -18.47
CA ALA A 330 7.61 16.30 -18.14
C ALA A 330 8.85 16.70 -17.34
N CYS A 331 10.01 16.71 -17.99
CA CYS A 331 11.27 17.10 -17.39
C CYS A 331 12.14 17.87 -18.40
N PHE A 332 12.68 19.03 -18.02
CA PHE A 332 13.58 19.80 -18.87
C PHE A 332 14.91 19.09 -19.14
N ARG A 333 15.31 18.16 -18.26
CA ARG A 333 16.55 17.40 -18.37
C ARG A 333 16.36 16.00 -18.96
N THR A 334 15.19 15.73 -19.56
CA THR A 334 14.95 14.45 -20.25
C THR A 334 15.98 14.27 -21.37
N GLY A 335 16.81 13.22 -21.29
CA GLY A 335 17.90 12.95 -22.25
C GLY A 335 19.26 13.57 -21.92
N GLU A 336 19.35 14.46 -20.91
CA GLU A 336 20.63 15.00 -20.43
C GLU A 336 21.20 14.18 -19.27
N VAL A 337 20.29 13.62 -18.42
CA VAL A 337 20.68 12.81 -17.26
C VAL A 337 20.23 11.38 -17.50
N GLY A 338 21.16 10.45 -17.43
CA GLY A 338 20.90 9.02 -17.57
C GLY A 338 20.15 8.43 -16.35
N THR A 339 19.49 7.31 -16.55
CA THR A 339 18.76 6.63 -15.47
C THR A 339 19.65 6.26 -14.29
N GLU A 340 20.87 5.77 -14.54
CA GLU A 340 21.86 5.43 -13.50
C GLU A 340 22.31 6.68 -12.72
N GLU A 341 22.58 7.79 -13.41
CA GLU A 341 22.95 9.07 -12.77
C GLU A 341 21.82 9.60 -11.88
N LEU A 342 20.56 9.40 -12.28
CA LEU A 342 19.41 9.75 -11.45
C LEU A 342 19.34 8.90 -10.19
N PHE A 343 19.55 7.58 -10.28
CA PHE A 343 19.60 6.71 -9.11
C PHE A 343 20.76 7.06 -8.19
N ASP A 344 21.95 7.39 -8.75
CA ASP A 344 23.11 7.80 -7.97
C ASP A 344 22.89 9.14 -7.26
N ALA A 345 22.23 10.11 -7.91
CA ALA A 345 21.87 11.38 -7.29
C ALA A 345 20.97 11.20 -6.06
N TYR A 346 20.03 10.25 -6.09
CA TYR A 346 19.22 9.90 -4.92
C TYR A 346 20.00 9.14 -3.84
N ARG A 347 20.97 8.29 -4.22
CA ARG A 347 21.82 7.55 -3.26
C ARG A 347 22.73 8.47 -2.46
N HIS A 348 23.27 9.53 -3.08
CA HIS A 348 24.11 10.52 -2.38
C HIS A 348 23.38 11.30 -1.28
N GLU A 349 22.05 11.30 -1.27
CA GLU A 349 21.24 11.87 -0.18
C GLU A 349 21.10 10.93 1.02
N ILE A 350 21.53 9.66 0.89
CA ILE A 350 21.49 8.66 1.96
C ILE A 350 22.88 8.62 2.61
N ASP A 351 22.92 8.83 3.91
CA ASP A 351 24.17 8.65 4.68
C ASP A 351 24.52 7.15 4.73
N GLU A 352 25.45 6.71 3.89
CA GLU A 352 25.96 5.33 3.86
C GLU A 352 26.75 4.95 5.13
N SER A 353 26.99 5.90 6.03
CA SER A 353 27.78 5.67 7.26
C SER A 353 27.10 4.78 8.30
N ALA A 354 25.79 4.56 8.18
CA ALA A 354 25.04 3.61 9.00
C ALA A 354 25.15 2.19 8.45
N ALA A 355 26.37 1.68 8.25
CA ALA A 355 26.57 0.26 7.98
C ALA A 355 25.99 -0.53 9.18
N ASP A 356 25.11 -1.48 8.87
CA ASP A 356 24.50 -2.37 9.86
C ASP A 356 25.63 -3.00 10.72
N THR A 357 25.70 -2.59 11.97
CA THR A 357 26.49 -3.30 12.97
C THR A 357 25.67 -4.54 13.30
N GLU A 358 26.04 -5.71 12.72
CA GLU A 358 25.40 -6.97 13.12
C GLU A 358 25.53 -7.12 14.64
N PRO A 359 24.41 -7.16 15.39
CA PRO A 359 24.47 -7.45 16.82
C PRO A 359 25.08 -8.83 17.01
N GLN A 360 26.03 -8.95 17.94
CA GLN A 360 26.69 -10.23 18.27
C GLN A 360 25.65 -11.31 18.54
N ALA A 361 25.91 -12.55 18.11
CA ALA A 361 24.96 -13.68 18.13
C ALA A 361 24.43 -14.10 19.51
N GLU A 362 24.99 -13.58 20.62
CA GLU A 362 24.62 -13.89 22.01
C GLU A 362 24.03 -12.67 22.74
N THR A 363 23.04 -11.99 22.14
CA THR A 363 22.35 -10.90 22.81
C THR A 363 21.24 -11.41 23.74
N GLU A 364 20.99 -10.68 24.85
CA GLU A 364 19.94 -10.96 25.84
C GLU A 364 18.56 -11.07 25.18
N VAL A 365 17.70 -11.98 25.68
CA VAL A 365 16.31 -12.12 25.21
C VAL A 365 15.44 -11.10 25.93
N VAL A 366 14.88 -10.15 25.21
CA VAL A 366 13.99 -9.09 25.74
C VAL A 366 12.51 -9.50 25.75
N LEU A 367 12.11 -10.43 24.87
CA LEU A 367 10.78 -11.02 24.86
C LEU A 367 10.88 -12.51 24.54
N ARG A 368 10.28 -13.35 25.38
CA ARG A 368 10.11 -14.79 25.12
C ARG A 368 8.66 -15.17 25.26
N VAL A 369 8.13 -15.82 24.23
CA VAL A 369 6.81 -16.43 24.21
C VAL A 369 7.00 -17.93 24.09
N SER A 370 6.35 -18.72 24.96
CA SER A 370 6.48 -20.18 25.01
C SER A 370 5.10 -20.81 25.07
N ASP A 371 4.78 -21.68 24.09
CA ASP A 371 3.57 -22.48 23.99
C ASP A 371 2.27 -21.68 24.22
N LEU A 372 2.23 -20.43 23.70
CA LEU A 372 1.11 -19.53 23.89
C LEU A 372 -0.14 -20.06 23.18
N VAL A 373 -1.25 -20.17 23.93
CA VAL A 373 -2.56 -20.55 23.39
C VAL A 373 -3.59 -19.49 23.75
N LYS A 374 -4.41 -19.12 22.75
CA LYS A 374 -5.58 -18.27 22.93
C LYS A 374 -6.76 -18.78 22.12
N THR A 375 -7.89 -19.06 22.80
CA THR A 375 -9.13 -19.52 22.18
C THR A 375 -10.26 -18.53 22.44
N PHE A 376 -11.16 -18.43 21.48
CA PHE A 376 -12.41 -17.66 21.60
C PHE A 376 -13.62 -18.59 21.40
N PRO A 377 -14.67 -18.50 22.24
CA PRO A 377 -15.86 -19.32 22.09
C PRO A 377 -16.70 -18.85 20.90
N ILE A 378 -17.13 -19.78 20.05
CA ILE A 378 -18.16 -19.54 19.05
C ILE A 378 -19.51 -19.69 19.74
N THR A 379 -20.30 -18.59 19.79
CA THR A 379 -21.64 -18.61 20.36
C THR A 379 -22.69 -18.37 19.28
N SER A 380 -23.83 -19.02 19.35
CA SER A 380 -24.98 -18.74 18.48
C SER A 380 -26.24 -18.46 19.30
N GLY A 381 -27.10 -17.56 18.76
CA GLY A 381 -28.36 -17.14 19.36
C GLY A 381 -28.27 -15.72 19.94
N VAL A 382 -29.33 -14.92 19.71
CA VAL A 382 -29.40 -13.51 20.15
C VAL A 382 -29.76 -13.42 21.64
N VAL A 383 -30.65 -14.28 22.12
CA VAL A 383 -31.17 -14.28 23.50
C VAL A 383 -30.50 -15.38 24.36
N PHE A 384 -30.33 -16.56 23.82
CA PHE A 384 -29.64 -17.66 24.50
C PHE A 384 -28.35 -17.99 23.74
N ARG A 385 -27.23 -17.46 24.19
CA ARG A 385 -25.90 -17.72 23.64
C ARG A 385 -25.48 -19.17 23.94
N ARG A 386 -25.70 -20.10 23.02
CA ARG A 386 -25.22 -21.47 23.12
C ARG A 386 -23.83 -21.59 22.51
N ARG A 387 -22.87 -22.17 23.26
CA ARG A 387 -21.52 -22.44 22.77
C ARG A 387 -21.61 -23.53 21.69
N LYS A 388 -21.22 -23.22 20.44
CA LYS A 388 -21.16 -24.14 19.30
C LYS A 388 -19.77 -24.73 19.06
N GLY A 389 -18.74 -24.10 19.61
CA GLY A 389 -17.36 -24.51 19.41
C GLY A 389 -16.39 -23.43 19.94
N GLU A 390 -15.14 -23.56 19.58
CA GLU A 390 -14.14 -22.54 19.85
C GLU A 390 -13.19 -22.37 18.66
N VAL A 391 -12.71 -21.15 18.44
CA VAL A 391 -11.65 -20.83 17.48
C VAL A 391 -10.37 -20.72 18.27
N ARG A 392 -9.34 -21.45 17.86
CA ARG A 392 -7.97 -21.29 18.35
C ARG A 392 -7.28 -20.20 17.53
N ALA A 393 -7.36 -18.97 18.00
CA ALA A 393 -6.71 -17.85 17.32
C ALA A 393 -5.18 -17.91 17.44
N VAL A 394 -4.68 -18.50 18.56
CA VAL A 394 -3.26 -18.81 18.78
C VAL A 394 -3.20 -20.24 19.33
N ASP A 395 -2.38 -21.10 18.75
CA ASP A 395 -2.33 -22.55 19.03
C ASP A 395 -0.89 -23.04 19.22
N GLY A 396 -0.33 -22.76 20.42
CA GLY A 396 0.96 -23.26 20.86
C GLY A 396 2.17 -22.61 20.16
N ILE A 397 2.17 -21.28 20.03
CA ILE A 397 3.30 -20.58 19.40
C ILE A 397 4.44 -20.30 20.39
N SER A 398 5.68 -20.36 19.88
CA SER A 398 6.88 -20.03 20.64
C SER A 398 7.83 -19.23 19.76
N PHE A 399 8.39 -18.13 20.30
CA PHE A 399 9.39 -17.29 19.64
C PHE A 399 10.12 -16.39 20.65
N GLU A 400 11.23 -15.78 20.21
CA GLU A 400 12.03 -14.87 21.01
C GLU A 400 12.38 -13.60 20.23
N VAL A 401 12.42 -12.46 20.93
CA VAL A 401 13.02 -11.21 20.44
C VAL A 401 14.29 -10.97 21.25
N ARG A 402 15.40 -10.73 20.57
CA ARG A 402 16.70 -10.46 21.17
C ARG A 402 16.99 -8.96 21.20
N ALA A 403 17.80 -8.53 22.18
CA ALA A 403 18.19 -7.13 22.32
C ALA A 403 18.85 -6.58 21.04
N GLY A 404 18.42 -5.39 20.62
CA GLY A 404 18.91 -4.73 19.42
C GLY A 404 18.49 -5.38 18.09
N ARG A 405 17.62 -6.42 18.12
CA ARG A 405 17.17 -7.13 16.89
C ARG A 405 15.70 -6.93 16.61
N THR A 406 15.34 -7.14 15.36
CA THR A 406 13.95 -7.13 14.89
C THR A 406 13.49 -8.55 14.61
N LEU A 407 12.46 -9.01 15.32
CA LEU A 407 11.69 -10.19 14.92
C LEU A 407 10.44 -9.73 14.17
N ALA A 408 10.27 -10.20 12.94
CA ALA A 408 9.03 -9.99 12.19
C ALA A 408 8.07 -11.16 12.37
N LEU A 409 6.81 -10.86 12.74
CA LEU A 409 5.70 -11.81 12.77
C LEU A 409 4.85 -11.57 11.52
N VAL A 410 4.89 -12.52 10.57
CA VAL A 410 4.27 -12.39 9.26
C VAL A 410 3.19 -13.44 9.02
N GLY A 411 2.24 -13.17 8.13
CA GLY A 411 1.17 -14.09 7.75
C GLY A 411 -0.07 -13.34 7.26
N GLU A 412 -1.03 -14.07 6.71
CA GLU A 412 -2.30 -13.51 6.21
C GLU A 412 -3.15 -12.89 7.32
N SER A 413 -4.13 -12.09 6.91
CA SER A 413 -5.15 -11.57 7.83
C SER A 413 -5.89 -12.72 8.53
N GLY A 414 -6.09 -12.61 9.85
CA GLY A 414 -6.71 -13.69 10.65
C GLY A 414 -5.77 -14.85 11.02
N SER A 415 -4.46 -14.81 10.71
CA SER A 415 -3.51 -15.85 11.15
C SER A 415 -3.23 -15.87 12.66
N GLY A 416 -3.66 -14.83 13.40
CA GLY A 416 -3.52 -14.72 14.86
C GLY A 416 -2.49 -13.69 15.34
N LYS A 417 -1.86 -12.91 14.45
CA LYS A 417 -0.84 -11.90 14.77
C LYS A 417 -1.32 -10.87 15.80
N SER A 418 -2.41 -10.17 15.51
CA SER A 418 -2.97 -9.14 16.41
C SER A 418 -3.41 -9.73 17.76
N THR A 419 -3.95 -10.96 17.77
CA THR A 419 -4.28 -11.67 19.03
C THR A 419 -3.01 -11.95 19.83
N THR A 420 -1.91 -12.32 19.18
CA THR A 420 -0.61 -12.52 19.85
C THR A 420 -0.10 -11.21 20.45
N LEU A 421 -0.15 -10.10 19.70
CA LEU A 421 0.21 -8.78 20.21
C LEU A 421 -0.62 -8.38 21.43
N GLU A 422 -1.95 -8.57 21.37
CA GLU A 422 -2.83 -8.27 22.51
C GLU A 422 -2.44 -9.07 23.77
N GLN A 423 -2.06 -10.34 23.65
CA GLN A 423 -1.63 -11.14 24.81
C GLN A 423 -0.34 -10.59 25.41
N ILE A 424 0.59 -10.10 24.59
CA ILE A 424 1.85 -9.50 25.05
C ILE A 424 1.60 -8.15 25.73
N LEU A 425 0.83 -7.27 25.08
CA LEU A 425 0.60 -5.88 25.52
C LEU A 425 -0.25 -5.78 26.81
N ASN A 426 -1.19 -6.70 26.99
CA ASN A 426 -2.08 -6.67 28.14
C ASN A 426 -1.36 -6.95 29.49
N LEU A 427 -0.16 -7.50 29.46
CA LEU A 427 0.65 -7.85 30.65
C LEU A 427 -0.17 -8.64 31.70
N VAL A 428 -0.92 -9.62 31.21
CA VAL A 428 -1.73 -10.51 32.03
C VAL A 428 -1.29 -11.96 31.84
N ARG A 429 -1.71 -12.83 32.74
CA ARG A 429 -1.47 -14.25 32.60
C ARG A 429 -2.18 -14.76 31.33
N PRO A 430 -1.46 -15.42 30.40
CA PRO A 430 -2.08 -16.01 29.22
C PRO A 430 -3.02 -17.16 29.58
N GLN A 431 -3.90 -17.54 28.68
CA GLN A 431 -4.81 -18.67 28.86
C GLN A 431 -4.05 -20.00 29.00
N SER A 432 -3.00 -20.19 28.22
CA SER A 432 -2.01 -21.25 28.34
C SER A 432 -0.66 -20.77 27.78
N GLY A 433 0.43 -21.39 28.21
CA GLY A 433 1.78 -20.98 27.86
C GLY A 433 2.33 -19.91 28.80
N ARG A 434 3.43 -19.29 28.37
CA ARG A 434 4.17 -18.30 29.14
C ARG A 434 4.61 -17.13 28.26
N ILE A 435 4.56 -15.92 28.81
CA ILE A 435 5.14 -14.71 28.20
C ILE A 435 6.08 -14.09 29.24
N GLU A 436 7.33 -13.90 28.84
CA GLU A 436 8.37 -13.26 29.63
C GLU A 436 8.87 -12.02 28.88
N ILE A 437 8.89 -10.87 29.55
CA ILE A 437 9.28 -9.57 28.97
C ILE A 437 10.35 -8.97 29.90
N LEU A 438 11.54 -8.70 29.37
CA LEU A 438 12.67 -8.11 30.11
C LEU A 438 12.93 -8.84 31.44
N GLY A 439 12.94 -10.19 31.38
CA GLY A 439 13.19 -11.06 32.54
C GLY A 439 12.00 -11.23 33.49
N HIS A 440 10.81 -10.69 33.17
CA HIS A 440 9.62 -10.78 34.02
C HIS A 440 8.49 -11.58 33.36
N GLU A 441 7.98 -12.62 34.05
CA GLU A 441 6.83 -13.39 33.61
C GLU A 441 5.52 -12.60 33.81
N THR A 442 4.73 -12.41 32.73
CA THR A 442 3.52 -11.57 32.75
C THR A 442 2.43 -12.07 33.69
N GLY A 443 2.40 -13.39 33.95
CA GLY A 443 1.41 -14.04 34.84
C GLY A 443 1.59 -13.73 36.33
N ALA A 444 2.77 -13.24 36.76
CA ALA A 444 3.14 -13.02 38.16
C ALA A 444 3.47 -11.55 38.50
N LEU A 445 3.20 -10.61 37.61
CA LEU A 445 3.57 -9.19 37.75
C LEU A 445 2.80 -8.46 38.85
N THR A 446 3.54 -7.77 39.73
CA THR A 446 3.00 -6.75 40.64
C THR A 446 2.56 -5.48 39.85
N LYS A 447 1.75 -4.62 40.49
CA LYS A 447 1.36 -3.33 39.89
C LYS A 447 2.56 -2.45 39.52
N THR A 448 3.61 -2.45 40.35
CA THR A 448 4.84 -1.69 40.13
C THR A 448 5.59 -2.22 38.90
N GLN A 449 5.80 -3.53 38.83
CA GLN A 449 6.45 -4.16 37.69
C GLN A 449 5.67 -3.96 36.38
N LYS A 450 4.32 -4.01 36.39
CA LYS A 450 3.50 -3.69 35.21
C LYS A 450 3.72 -2.26 34.73
N ARG A 451 3.86 -1.30 35.67
CA ARG A 451 4.13 0.09 35.33
C ARG A 451 5.53 0.24 34.72
N GLU A 452 6.51 -0.43 35.30
CA GLU A 452 7.89 -0.42 34.82
C GLU A 452 7.97 -1.02 33.40
N LEU A 453 7.41 -2.21 33.19
CA LEU A 453 7.38 -2.85 31.87
C LEU A 453 6.67 -1.98 30.81
N ARG A 454 5.57 -1.31 31.16
CA ARG A 454 4.91 -0.37 30.24
C ARG A 454 5.76 0.83 29.86
N ARG A 455 6.73 1.22 30.65
CA ARG A 455 7.70 2.26 30.30
C ARG A 455 8.74 1.73 29.31
N ARG A 456 9.28 0.53 29.58
CA ARG A 456 10.35 -0.09 28.80
C ARG A 456 9.84 -0.78 27.53
N MET A 457 8.54 -1.05 27.42
CA MET A 457 7.87 -1.59 26.25
C MET A 457 6.79 -0.63 25.76
N GLN A 458 6.88 -0.17 24.53
CA GLN A 458 5.94 0.76 23.91
C GLN A 458 5.39 0.18 22.61
N ILE A 459 4.31 0.76 22.10
CA ILE A 459 3.65 0.33 20.87
C ILE A 459 3.46 1.49 19.89
N VAL A 460 3.65 1.18 18.61
CA VAL A 460 3.21 2.01 17.47
C VAL A 460 2.10 1.26 16.76
N PHE A 461 0.91 1.85 16.68
CA PHE A 461 -0.28 1.25 16.09
C PHE A 461 -0.33 1.43 14.57
N GLN A 462 -1.12 0.58 13.91
CA GLN A 462 -1.33 0.52 12.47
C GLN A 462 -1.87 1.85 11.88
N ASP A 463 -2.85 2.47 12.51
CA ASP A 463 -3.44 3.74 12.07
C ASP A 463 -2.95 4.90 12.95
N PRO A 464 -2.05 5.75 12.42
CA PRO A 464 -1.57 6.91 13.16
C PRO A 464 -2.67 7.94 13.42
N THR A 465 -3.70 8.01 12.56
CA THR A 465 -4.82 8.95 12.74
C THR A 465 -5.70 8.53 13.91
N ALA A 466 -6.01 7.25 14.03
CA ALA A 466 -6.78 6.72 15.17
C ALA A 466 -5.97 6.74 16.48
N SER A 467 -4.64 6.74 16.41
CA SER A 467 -3.76 6.72 17.58
C SER A 467 -3.51 8.11 18.20
N LEU A 468 -3.79 9.19 17.48
CA LEU A 468 -3.60 10.58 17.91
C LEU A 468 -4.97 11.26 18.13
N ASP A 469 -5.20 11.86 19.30
CA ASP A 469 -6.42 12.65 19.52
C ASP A 469 -6.35 13.93 18.67
N PRO A 470 -7.26 14.14 17.69
CA PRO A 470 -7.20 15.27 16.76
C PRO A 470 -7.42 16.64 17.45
N ARG A 471 -7.88 16.64 18.70
CA ARG A 471 -8.15 17.85 19.49
C ARG A 471 -6.95 18.32 20.31
N LEU A 472 -5.90 17.50 20.40
CA LEU A 472 -4.68 17.81 21.15
C LEU A 472 -3.59 18.31 20.19
N PRO A 473 -2.85 19.38 20.55
CA PRO A 473 -1.61 19.72 19.86
C PRO A 473 -0.62 18.57 19.90
N VAL A 474 0.28 18.51 18.91
CA VAL A 474 1.32 17.48 18.82
C VAL A 474 2.18 17.42 20.08
N PHE A 475 2.47 18.59 20.67
CA PHE A 475 3.17 18.67 21.96
C PHE A 475 2.48 17.82 23.04
N ASP A 476 1.18 17.97 23.20
CA ASP A 476 0.42 17.26 24.24
C ASP A 476 0.32 15.76 23.94
N ALA A 477 0.18 15.39 22.67
CA ALA A 477 0.15 13.99 22.25
C ALA A 477 1.48 13.26 22.56
N ILE A 478 2.64 13.89 22.33
CA ILE A 478 3.96 13.33 22.64
C ILE A 478 4.25 13.41 24.15
N ALA A 479 3.81 14.47 24.81
CA ALA A 479 3.99 14.66 26.26
C ALA A 479 3.15 13.73 27.13
N GLU A 480 2.09 13.12 26.60
CA GLU A 480 1.16 12.30 27.37
C GLU A 480 1.85 11.17 28.17
N PRO A 481 2.71 10.32 27.59
CA PRO A 481 3.42 9.30 28.34
C PRO A 481 4.31 9.87 29.46
N LEU A 482 4.98 10.99 29.21
CA LEU A 482 5.83 11.67 30.18
C LEU A 482 5.00 12.25 31.36
N LYS A 483 3.81 12.81 31.07
CA LYS A 483 2.87 13.30 32.10
C LYS A 483 2.35 12.15 32.97
N ILE A 484 1.99 11.01 32.36
CA ILE A 484 1.56 9.79 33.08
C ILE A 484 2.68 9.25 33.95
N ASP A 485 3.94 9.32 33.49
CA ASP A 485 5.12 8.94 34.27
C ASP A 485 5.51 10.00 35.33
N ARG A 486 4.81 11.13 35.40
CA ARG A 486 5.03 12.23 36.35
C ARG A 486 6.38 12.93 36.19
N ARG A 487 6.87 13.06 34.96
CA ARG A 487 8.08 13.82 34.68
C ARG A 487 7.88 15.32 34.95
N PRO A 488 8.93 16.03 35.41
CA PRO A 488 8.87 17.47 35.63
C PRO A 488 8.48 18.23 34.33
N LYS A 489 7.68 19.31 34.46
CA LYS A 489 7.28 20.12 33.31
C LYS A 489 8.46 20.65 32.49
N ALA A 490 9.56 21.05 33.16
CA ALA A 490 10.77 21.51 32.47
C ALA A 490 11.44 20.41 31.63
N GLU A 491 11.43 19.17 32.11
CA GLU A 491 11.93 18.01 31.34
C GLU A 491 11.05 17.73 30.13
N ILE A 492 9.71 17.76 30.28
CA ILE A 492 8.76 17.58 29.18
C ILE A 492 8.96 18.65 28.10
N ALA A 493 9.07 19.93 28.51
CA ALA A 493 9.27 21.04 27.59
C ALA A 493 10.56 20.94 26.76
N ARG A 494 11.61 20.32 27.30
CA ARG A 494 12.87 20.05 26.61
C ARG A 494 12.77 18.80 25.73
N ARG A 495 12.20 17.71 26.26
CA ARG A 495 12.21 16.39 25.61
C ARG A 495 11.33 16.31 24.37
N VAL A 496 10.17 16.97 24.36
CA VAL A 496 9.23 16.92 23.20
C VAL A 496 9.85 17.50 21.92
N PRO A 497 10.49 18.68 21.91
CA PRO A 497 11.21 19.17 20.73
C PRO A 497 12.36 18.25 20.27
N GLU A 498 13.10 17.64 21.23
CA GLU A 498 14.16 16.67 20.92
C GLU A 498 13.59 15.44 20.21
N LEU A 499 12.48 14.88 20.69
CA LEU A 499 11.80 13.74 20.07
C LEU A 499 11.29 14.07 18.67
N LEU A 500 10.74 15.27 18.45
CA LEU A 500 10.37 15.71 17.11
C LEU A 500 11.55 15.76 16.16
N ALA A 501 12.70 16.30 16.61
CA ALA A 501 13.92 16.33 15.82
C ALA A 501 14.44 14.91 15.50
N GLN A 502 14.42 13.98 16.46
CA GLN A 502 14.83 12.59 16.28
C GLN A 502 14.03 11.86 15.19
N VAL A 503 12.74 12.20 15.02
CA VAL A 503 11.91 11.61 13.96
C VAL A 503 11.91 12.45 12.67
N GLY A 504 12.81 13.44 12.55
CA GLY A 504 12.96 14.30 11.36
C GLY A 504 11.82 15.31 11.19
N LEU A 505 11.17 15.74 12.28
CA LEU A 505 10.20 16.81 12.31
C LEU A 505 10.81 18.06 12.95
N ARG A 506 10.31 19.24 12.54
CA ARG A 506 10.78 20.49 13.13
C ARG A 506 10.18 20.73 14.52
N PRO A 507 10.93 21.28 15.49
CA PRO A 507 10.42 21.61 16.82
C PRO A 507 9.17 22.51 16.80
N GLU A 508 9.07 23.43 15.84
CA GLU A 508 7.93 24.35 15.67
C GLU A 508 6.61 23.62 15.31
N HIS A 509 6.69 22.35 14.94
CA HIS A 509 5.53 21.51 14.68
C HIS A 509 4.78 21.14 15.97
N SER A 510 5.36 21.38 17.15
CA SER A 510 4.77 21.06 18.47
C SER A 510 3.41 21.70 18.71
N ASP A 511 3.20 22.93 18.21
CA ASP A 511 1.97 23.70 18.45
C ASP A 511 0.84 23.41 17.46
N ARG A 512 1.13 22.62 16.41
CA ARG A 512 0.16 22.23 15.39
C ARG A 512 -0.70 21.05 15.83
N TYR A 513 -1.85 20.88 15.17
CA TYR A 513 -2.76 19.76 15.40
C TYR A 513 -2.53 18.61 14.42
N PRO A 514 -2.87 17.36 14.79
CA PRO A 514 -2.71 16.21 13.90
C PRO A 514 -3.34 16.37 12.51
N ALA A 515 -4.42 17.15 12.39
CA ALA A 515 -5.07 17.42 11.11
C ALA A 515 -4.17 18.13 10.10
N ASP A 516 -3.16 18.89 10.57
CA ASP A 516 -2.25 19.69 9.73
C ASP A 516 -1.09 18.87 9.14
N PHE A 517 -1.05 17.56 9.42
CA PHE A 517 0.06 16.68 9.04
C PHE A 517 -0.36 15.60 8.04
N SER A 518 0.58 15.26 7.15
CA SER A 518 0.44 14.10 6.27
C SER A 518 0.44 12.78 7.06
N GLY A 519 -0.02 11.69 6.45
CA GLY A 519 -0.02 10.35 7.06
C GLY A 519 1.35 9.94 7.60
N GLY A 520 2.41 10.15 6.82
CA GLY A 520 3.78 9.84 7.24
C GLY A 520 4.30 10.71 8.37
N GLN A 521 3.91 11.99 8.41
CA GLN A 521 4.24 12.87 9.53
C GLN A 521 3.50 12.47 10.80
N LYS A 522 2.22 12.07 10.70
CA LYS A 522 1.46 11.49 11.83
C LYS A 522 2.11 10.21 12.35
N GLN A 523 2.60 9.36 11.45
CA GLN A 523 3.34 8.16 11.84
C GLN A 523 4.61 8.48 12.59
N ARG A 524 5.40 9.46 12.12
CA ARG A 524 6.59 9.95 12.83
C ARG A 524 6.26 10.53 14.22
N ILE A 525 5.14 11.24 14.36
CA ILE A 525 4.62 11.73 15.66
C ILE A 525 4.28 10.54 16.58
N SER A 526 3.64 9.49 16.05
CA SER A 526 3.32 8.28 16.82
C SER A 526 4.59 7.54 17.27
N ILE A 527 5.63 7.48 16.43
CA ILE A 527 6.95 6.96 16.80
C ILE A 527 7.60 7.84 17.89
N ALA A 528 7.60 9.17 17.74
CA ALA A 528 8.11 10.09 18.75
C ALA A 528 7.43 9.91 20.11
N ARG A 529 6.10 9.72 20.14
CA ARG A 529 5.33 9.42 21.35
C ARG A 529 5.78 8.10 21.98
N ALA A 530 6.00 7.06 21.18
CA ALA A 530 6.47 5.77 21.66
C ALA A 530 7.90 5.84 22.25
N LEU A 531 8.76 6.70 21.69
CA LEU A 531 10.15 6.92 22.17
C LEU A 531 10.21 7.78 23.44
N ALA A 532 9.12 8.42 23.87
CA ALA A 532 9.14 9.42 24.94
C ALA A 532 9.68 8.90 26.27
N LEU A 533 9.53 7.62 26.56
CA LEU A 533 9.96 6.97 27.81
C LEU A 533 11.27 6.14 27.67
N ASP A 534 12.00 6.31 26.58
CA ASP A 534 13.24 5.56 26.27
C ASP A 534 13.03 4.04 26.40
N PRO A 535 12.15 3.44 25.58
CA PRO A 535 11.85 2.01 25.66
C PRO A 535 13.02 1.14 25.18
N GLU A 536 13.06 -0.11 25.62
CA GLU A 536 13.99 -1.14 25.13
C GLU A 536 13.35 -2.06 24.09
N LEU A 537 12.02 -2.19 24.15
CA LEU A 537 11.21 -2.97 23.21
C LEU A 537 10.11 -2.11 22.60
N LEU A 538 10.11 -1.99 21.28
CA LEU A 538 8.99 -1.42 20.52
C LEU A 538 8.21 -2.52 19.81
N VAL A 539 6.91 -2.53 20.06
CA VAL A 539 5.96 -3.34 19.29
C VAL A 539 5.43 -2.48 18.16
N LEU A 540 5.62 -2.93 16.93
CA LEU A 540 5.27 -2.20 15.71
C LEU A 540 4.18 -2.99 14.99
N ASP A 541 2.92 -2.54 15.12
CA ASP A 541 1.76 -3.21 14.50
C ASP A 541 1.45 -2.57 13.16
N GLU A 542 1.92 -3.17 12.08
CA GLU A 542 1.76 -2.70 10.69
C GLU A 542 2.07 -1.20 10.50
N PRO A 543 3.22 -0.69 10.98
CA PRO A 543 3.46 0.76 11.11
C PRO A 543 3.56 1.53 9.80
N VAL A 544 3.55 0.88 8.66
CA VAL A 544 3.69 1.51 7.33
C VAL A 544 2.60 1.09 6.32
N SER A 545 1.63 0.25 6.71
CA SER A 545 0.64 -0.34 5.80
C SER A 545 -0.33 0.67 5.16
N SER A 546 -0.54 1.83 5.77
CA SER A 546 -1.42 2.89 5.27
C SER A 546 -0.67 4.06 4.60
N LEU A 547 0.63 3.89 4.34
CA LEU A 547 1.49 4.95 3.81
C LEU A 547 1.85 4.69 2.35
N ASP A 548 1.97 5.78 1.57
CA ASP A 548 2.52 5.71 0.22
C ASP A 548 3.97 5.17 0.24
N VAL A 549 4.37 4.48 -0.83
CA VAL A 549 5.67 3.78 -0.93
C VAL A 549 6.87 4.68 -0.62
N SER A 550 6.87 5.94 -1.10
CA SER A 550 7.95 6.90 -0.83
C SER A 550 8.05 7.30 0.65
N ILE A 551 6.89 7.48 1.31
CA ILE A 551 6.80 7.81 2.73
C ILE A 551 7.18 6.59 3.57
N GLN A 552 6.72 5.42 3.18
CA GLN A 552 7.05 4.13 3.80
C GLN A 552 8.57 3.91 3.86
N ALA A 553 9.29 4.16 2.75
CA ALA A 553 10.75 4.07 2.71
C ALA A 553 11.42 4.97 3.76
N GLY A 554 10.95 6.22 3.89
CA GLY A 554 11.46 7.15 4.89
C GLY A 554 11.19 6.74 6.35
N VAL A 555 10.06 6.06 6.63
CA VAL A 555 9.75 5.54 7.97
C VAL A 555 10.57 4.29 8.29
N LEU A 556 10.78 3.40 7.31
CA LEU A 556 11.61 2.20 7.50
C LEU A 556 13.08 2.56 7.76
N ASN A 557 13.64 3.51 7.02
CA ASN A 557 14.98 4.01 7.29
C ASN A 557 15.07 4.64 8.69
N LEU A 558 14.09 5.48 9.07
CA LEU A 558 14.03 6.06 10.42
C LEU A 558 14.01 4.98 11.51
N LEU A 559 13.21 3.91 11.37
CA LEU A 559 13.16 2.82 12.35
C LEU A 559 14.50 2.10 12.45
N ARG A 560 15.21 1.90 11.33
CA ARG A 560 16.54 1.31 11.33
C ARG A 560 17.57 2.22 12.03
N ASP A 561 17.57 3.52 11.71
CA ASP A 561 18.49 4.49 12.30
C ASP A 561 18.27 4.58 13.81
N LEU A 562 17.02 4.66 14.28
CA LEU A 562 16.66 4.64 15.69
C LEU A 562 17.09 3.32 16.38
N GLN A 563 16.98 2.18 15.68
CA GLN A 563 17.46 0.89 16.21
C GLN A 563 18.96 0.92 16.41
N ASN A 564 19.73 1.41 15.45
CA ASN A 564 21.19 1.47 15.51
C ASN A 564 21.68 2.47 16.57
N GLU A 565 21.05 3.65 16.66
CA GLU A 565 21.44 4.71 17.61
C GLU A 565 21.10 4.38 19.05
N HIS A 566 19.93 3.77 19.30
CA HIS A 566 19.40 3.57 20.65
C HIS A 566 19.40 2.10 21.10
N GLY A 567 19.88 1.16 20.26
CA GLY A 567 19.86 -0.27 20.58
C GLY A 567 18.47 -0.87 20.75
N LEU A 568 17.46 -0.31 20.07
CA LEU A 568 16.06 -0.70 20.21
C LEU A 568 15.82 -2.13 19.69
N SER A 569 14.98 -2.87 20.39
CA SER A 569 14.52 -4.19 19.97
C SER A 569 13.10 -4.06 19.40
N TYR A 570 12.82 -4.74 18.28
CA TYR A 570 11.51 -4.63 17.62
C TYR A 570 10.80 -5.98 17.55
N LEU A 571 9.51 -5.99 17.96
CA LEU A 571 8.55 -6.98 17.51
C LEU A 571 7.72 -6.32 16.40
N PHE A 572 8.01 -6.67 15.16
CA PHE A 572 7.44 -6.06 13.97
C PHE A 572 6.37 -6.95 13.35
N VAL A 573 5.14 -6.47 13.24
CA VAL A 573 4.05 -7.19 12.57
C VAL A 573 3.80 -6.56 11.22
N SER A 574 3.77 -7.39 10.17
CA SER A 574 3.44 -6.96 8.83
C SER A 574 2.86 -8.10 8.00
N HIS A 575 2.07 -7.74 7.00
CA HIS A 575 1.66 -8.65 5.93
C HIS A 575 2.47 -8.41 4.63
N ASP A 576 3.26 -7.32 4.55
CA ASP A 576 4.13 -7.00 3.41
C ASP A 576 5.53 -7.58 3.63
N LEU A 577 5.84 -8.63 2.87
CA LEU A 577 7.12 -9.34 2.96
C LEU A 577 8.30 -8.52 2.42
N SER A 578 8.08 -7.59 1.49
CA SER A 578 9.14 -6.73 0.98
C SER A 578 9.64 -5.77 2.06
N VAL A 579 8.72 -5.23 2.85
CA VAL A 579 9.01 -4.42 4.05
C VAL A 579 9.75 -5.25 5.10
N VAL A 580 9.28 -6.47 5.34
CA VAL A 580 9.91 -7.40 6.31
C VAL A 580 11.33 -7.73 5.91
N ARG A 581 11.62 -8.00 4.64
CA ARG A 581 12.99 -8.25 4.14
C ARG A 581 13.92 -7.07 4.42
N ASN A 582 13.39 -5.86 4.37
CA ASN A 582 14.17 -4.63 4.57
C ASN A 582 14.51 -4.33 6.05
N LEU A 583 13.69 -4.78 7.02
CA LEU A 583 13.86 -4.42 8.43
C LEU A 583 14.18 -5.60 9.35
N ALA A 584 13.71 -6.81 9.04
CA ALA A 584 13.78 -7.96 9.94
C ALA A 584 15.15 -8.63 9.95
N HIS A 585 15.58 -9.08 11.15
CA HIS A 585 16.69 -10.00 11.33
C HIS A 585 16.21 -11.45 11.36
N ASP A 586 15.10 -11.68 12.08
CA ASP A 586 14.48 -12.98 12.23
C ASP A 586 13.00 -12.89 11.84
N ILE A 587 12.44 -13.98 11.34
CA ILE A 587 11.05 -14.04 10.88
C ILE A 587 10.35 -15.26 11.49
N ALA A 588 9.13 -15.02 11.98
CA ALA A 588 8.18 -16.06 12.38
C ALA A 588 6.97 -16.00 11.43
N VAL A 589 6.79 -17.02 10.62
CA VAL A 589 5.66 -17.14 9.67
C VAL A 589 4.49 -17.79 10.37
N MET A 590 3.39 -17.07 10.49
CA MET A 590 2.19 -17.49 11.21
C MET A 590 1.06 -17.87 10.24
N TYR A 591 0.52 -19.07 10.42
CA TYR A 591 -0.60 -19.60 9.62
C TYR A 591 -1.59 -20.35 10.52
N GLN A 592 -2.87 -20.00 10.47
CA GLN A 592 -3.96 -20.60 11.24
C GLN A 592 -3.63 -20.78 12.74
N GLY A 593 -3.11 -19.74 13.36
CA GLY A 593 -2.79 -19.72 14.79
C GLY A 593 -1.45 -20.36 15.16
N LYS A 594 -0.68 -20.90 14.22
CA LYS A 594 0.61 -21.58 14.47
C LYS A 594 1.76 -20.89 13.76
N ILE A 595 2.95 -20.96 14.34
CA ILE A 595 4.19 -20.63 13.63
C ILE A 595 4.58 -21.88 12.81
N VAL A 596 4.54 -21.74 11.49
CA VAL A 596 4.83 -22.83 10.54
C VAL A 596 6.28 -22.82 10.07
N GLU A 597 6.94 -21.68 10.16
CA GLU A 597 8.36 -21.53 9.86
C GLU A 597 8.96 -20.38 10.70
N TYR A 598 10.20 -20.57 11.19
CA TYR A 598 10.92 -19.61 12.02
C TYR A 598 12.41 -19.69 11.67
N GLY A 599 13.06 -18.55 11.48
CA GLY A 599 14.47 -18.49 11.17
C GLY A 599 14.98 -17.09 10.84
N ARG A 600 16.22 -17.00 10.41
CA ARG A 600 16.82 -15.76 9.90
C ARG A 600 16.11 -15.28 8.64
N ALA A 601 16.03 -13.97 8.45
CA ALA A 601 15.35 -13.38 7.30
C ALA A 601 15.89 -13.93 5.97
N GLU A 602 17.22 -13.94 5.78
CA GLU A 602 17.84 -14.47 4.55
C GLU A 602 17.41 -15.92 4.28
N GLN A 603 17.45 -16.77 5.31
CA GLN A 603 17.07 -18.19 5.15
C GLN A 603 15.61 -18.36 4.73
N ILE A 604 14.69 -17.58 5.37
CA ILE A 604 13.26 -17.67 5.07
C ILE A 604 12.94 -17.18 3.67
N PHE A 605 13.63 -16.13 3.18
CA PHE A 605 13.40 -15.61 1.83
C PHE A 605 14.07 -16.43 0.73
N ASP A 606 15.30 -16.86 0.94
CA ASP A 606 16.11 -17.48 -0.10
C ASP A 606 15.90 -19.01 -0.16
N GLU A 607 15.64 -19.65 1.00
CA GLU A 607 15.42 -21.10 1.13
C GLU A 607 14.17 -21.44 1.97
N PRO A 608 12.96 -20.97 1.60
CA PRO A 608 11.74 -21.28 2.33
C PRO A 608 11.46 -22.79 2.31
N ARG A 609 11.15 -23.38 3.47
CA ARG A 609 10.90 -24.82 3.61
C ARG A 609 9.42 -25.15 3.55
N HIS A 610 8.60 -24.42 4.29
CA HIS A 610 7.17 -24.67 4.38
C HIS A 610 6.42 -24.23 3.12
N ALA A 611 5.43 -25.04 2.67
CA ALA A 611 4.68 -24.76 1.44
C ALA A 611 3.94 -23.41 1.49
N TYR A 612 3.40 -23.04 2.65
CA TYR A 612 2.73 -21.77 2.86
C TYR A 612 3.72 -20.58 2.73
N THR A 613 4.92 -20.66 3.31
CA THR A 613 5.95 -19.63 3.17
C THR A 613 6.33 -19.42 1.70
N LYS A 614 6.51 -20.52 0.95
CA LYS A 614 6.76 -20.46 -0.50
C LYS A 614 5.64 -19.74 -1.25
N SER A 615 4.38 -20.07 -0.94
CA SER A 615 3.22 -19.43 -1.58
C SER A 615 3.10 -17.95 -1.23
N LEU A 616 3.42 -17.59 0.02
CA LEU A 616 3.38 -16.22 0.51
C LEU A 616 4.46 -15.36 -0.18
N ILE A 617 5.70 -15.86 -0.29
CA ILE A 617 6.79 -15.17 -1.01
C ILE A 617 6.47 -15.04 -2.51
N ALA A 618 5.97 -16.11 -3.14
CA ALA A 618 5.58 -16.10 -4.55
C ALA A 618 4.37 -15.19 -4.86
N ALA A 619 3.66 -14.72 -3.84
CA ALA A 619 2.53 -13.80 -4.00
C ALA A 619 2.96 -12.32 -4.08
N VAL A 620 4.16 -11.98 -3.62
CA VAL A 620 4.68 -10.61 -3.66
C VAL A 620 4.85 -10.16 -5.12
N PRO A 621 4.23 -9.03 -5.53
CA PRO A 621 4.44 -8.50 -6.88
C PRO A 621 5.86 -7.94 -6.99
N VAL A 622 6.67 -8.55 -7.85
CA VAL A 622 8.04 -8.11 -8.13
C VAL A 622 8.04 -7.33 -9.43
N PRO A 623 8.47 -6.06 -9.46
CA PRO A 623 8.72 -5.36 -10.71
C PRO A 623 9.84 -6.10 -11.46
N VAL A 624 9.53 -6.78 -12.57
CA VAL A 624 10.55 -7.38 -13.43
C VAL A 624 11.25 -6.25 -14.18
N VAL A 625 12.31 -5.72 -13.61
CA VAL A 625 13.23 -4.84 -14.30
C VAL A 625 14.25 -5.73 -14.99
N ASP A 626 14.03 -6.05 -16.26
CA ASP A 626 15.06 -6.65 -17.10
C ASP A 626 16.12 -5.56 -17.40
N ARG A 627 16.95 -5.28 -16.42
CA ARG A 627 18.20 -4.53 -16.65
C ARG A 627 19.10 -5.50 -17.40
N GLY A 628 19.15 -5.37 -18.73
CA GLY A 628 20.02 -6.15 -19.61
C GLY A 628 21.37 -6.35 -18.92
N ARG A 629 21.64 -7.57 -18.47
CA ARG A 629 22.96 -7.96 -17.99
C ARG A 629 23.90 -7.75 -19.16
N GLY A 630 24.69 -6.68 -19.10
CA GLY A 630 25.86 -6.54 -19.93
C GLY A 630 26.62 -7.86 -19.83
N SER A 631 26.71 -8.59 -20.94
CA SER A 631 27.35 -9.86 -21.03
C SER A 631 28.82 -9.72 -20.66
N VAL A 632 29.17 -9.98 -19.41
CA VAL A 632 30.51 -10.44 -19.08
C VAL A 632 30.50 -11.94 -19.37
N ALA A 633 30.94 -12.27 -20.57
CA ALA A 633 31.22 -13.64 -20.97
C ALA A 633 32.28 -14.23 -20.03
N ASN A 634 31.85 -15.06 -19.10
CA ASN A 634 32.75 -15.96 -18.39
C ASN A 634 32.72 -17.31 -19.11
N SER A 635 33.65 -17.44 -20.05
CA SER A 635 34.04 -18.71 -20.62
C SER A 635 34.77 -19.54 -19.55
N SER A 636 34.07 -20.52 -18.98
CA SER A 636 34.74 -21.63 -18.33
C SER A 636 33.98 -22.93 -18.55
N SER A 637 34.46 -23.65 -19.57
CA SER A 637 34.61 -25.12 -19.69
C SER A 637 33.49 -26.01 -19.13
N ARG A 638 32.63 -26.48 -20.04
CA ARG A 638 32.07 -27.84 -19.97
C ARG A 638 33.21 -28.83 -19.95
N LYS A 639 33.33 -29.61 -18.89
CA LYS A 639 33.94 -30.93 -18.96
C LYS A 639 32.83 -31.97 -18.93
N GLU A 640 32.65 -32.60 -20.06
CA GLU A 640 31.98 -33.90 -20.19
C GLU A 640 32.77 -34.91 -19.35
N VAL A 641 32.07 -35.73 -18.57
CA VAL A 641 32.54 -37.05 -18.15
C VAL A 641 31.41 -38.01 -18.41
N SER A 642 31.79 -38.99 -19.23
CA SER A 642 31.09 -40.18 -19.68
C SER A 642 30.39 -40.98 -18.56
#